data_36499c5d243c75374523b1af1f9bf1af
#
_entry.id   36499c5d243c75374523b1af1f9bf1af
#
_cell.length_a   1.000
_cell.length_b   1.000
_cell.length_c   1.000
_cell.angle_alpha   90.00
_cell.angle_beta   90.00
_cell.angle_gamma   90.00
#
_symmetry.space_group_name_H-M   'P 1'
#
loop_
_entity.id
_entity.type
_entity.pdbx_description
1 polymer ?
#
loop_
_entity_poly.entity_id
_entity_poly.type
_entity_poly.pdbx_seq_one_letter_code
_entity_poly.pdbx_strand_id
1 'polypeptide(L)'
;MTYEQYLESKKERVAQSGFSISDDELNPQLFPFQKFCVKRALAQGKYALFEDCGLGKTFQQLEWADKVAKHTGKPVIIFAPLGVVGQTINEGKRFGYEVNLIEDTENTEPRMGIFITNYDNMEHIDSSYFSGVVLDESSILKNFQGKTKQKLVDDYKNTPYKLCCTATPSPNDATELCNHAEFLNIMTRGEMLAMYFVHDGGETASWRLKGHAEQAFWDFVSGWAVMLNKPQDIGFEMEGYELPPLNIIDVPIETKKRDNGMLFNEVAVNATGFHKEIRDTSEERLNKGAEIVNGSTESFLIWIAQDDEGKVLRSLIPDAIEVKGSDSKEYKRDKLIGFGNGEFRVLITKLKIAQFGLNFQRCHNQIFASLDFSFESTYQGIRRSYRFGQENAVNIYLITTDTMQNVKGIFEKKQAEFRKMQESMTLAMCRNINKGLTLNKVEVESEYKSDFCHIKLGDCVQKIKEVPDESIGFSIFSPPFAELYTYSDKLEDMGNCKDYKEFLFAFDILVKELYRVMWSGRNVAVHCMDLPIQKGKEGYIGLRDFSGMILKSFTDAGFIYHSRVTIWKNPVTEMQRTKALGLLHKQVKKDSAMSRVGIPDYLMVFRKEGEHNHPIKCDIDVDTWQKYASPVWMDIDYSNTLNREEARDRNDEKHICPLQLDTIERAITLWSNEGDTVLTPFLGIGSEVYEAVKLGRFGMGFELKESYFKCAINNIRSVESEKSQATLF
;
A
#
# COMPACT_ATOMS: atom_id res chain seq x y z
N MET A 1 -10.39 25.72 13.02
CA MET A 1 -10.84 24.31 12.91
C MET A 1 -10.79 23.72 14.30
N THR A 2 -11.87 23.07 14.78
CA THR A 2 -11.85 22.33 16.05
C THR A 2 -11.22 20.95 15.83
N TYR A 3 -10.87 20.25 16.92
CA TYR A 3 -10.31 18.89 16.83
C TYR A 3 -11.31 17.91 16.22
N GLU A 4 -12.58 18.03 16.54
CA GLU A 4 -13.66 17.21 15.97
C GLU A 4 -13.80 17.45 14.46
N GLN A 5 -13.76 18.73 14.02
CA GLN A 5 -13.77 19.09 12.60
C GLN A 5 -12.53 18.54 11.87
N TYR A 6 -11.39 18.53 12.53
CA TYR A 6 -10.17 17.93 11.99
C TYR A 6 -10.32 16.40 11.81
N LEU A 7 -10.84 15.69 12.81
CA LEU A 7 -11.10 14.24 12.69
C LEU A 7 -12.14 13.95 11.60
N GLU A 8 -13.17 14.76 11.47
CA GLU A 8 -14.16 14.61 10.40
C GLU A 8 -13.55 14.83 9.02
N SER A 9 -12.67 15.82 8.88
CA SER A 9 -11.94 16.05 7.61
C SER A 9 -11.02 14.87 7.21
N LYS A 10 -10.57 14.07 8.17
CA LYS A 10 -9.86 12.81 7.88
C LYS A 10 -10.79 11.72 7.32
N LYS A 11 -12.09 11.73 7.66
CA LYS A 11 -13.09 10.78 7.13
C LYS A 11 -13.46 11.09 5.69
N GLU A 12 -13.47 12.34 5.28
CA GLU A 12 -13.86 12.82 3.96
C GLU A 12 -12.79 12.66 2.87
N ARG A 13 -11.77 11.81 3.08
CA ARG A 13 -10.64 11.64 2.14
C ARG A 13 -11.04 11.14 0.76
N VAL A 14 -12.25 10.58 0.60
CA VAL A 14 -12.82 10.21 -0.70
C VAL A 14 -14.10 11.05 -0.91
N ALA A 15 -13.90 12.34 -1.17
CA ALA A 15 -15.01 13.23 -1.46
C ALA A 15 -15.65 12.87 -2.81
N GLN A 16 -16.99 12.81 -2.83
CA GLN A 16 -17.74 12.69 -4.07
C GLN A 16 -17.62 14.01 -4.84
N SER A 17 -16.99 13.96 -6.02
CA SER A 17 -16.76 15.12 -6.89
C SER A 17 -17.52 15.04 -8.21
N GLY A 18 -18.34 14.01 -8.39
CA GLY A 18 -19.07 13.71 -9.59
C GLY A 18 -20.55 14.19 -9.56
N PHE A 19 -21.37 13.52 -10.35
CA PHE A 19 -22.81 13.80 -10.45
C PHE A 19 -23.62 12.51 -10.45
N SER A 20 -24.87 12.62 -9.97
CA SER A 20 -25.81 11.49 -9.95
C SER A 20 -26.62 11.42 -11.22
N ILE A 21 -26.94 10.20 -11.66
CA ILE A 21 -27.73 9.91 -12.85
C ILE A 21 -28.76 8.82 -12.53
N SER A 22 -29.92 8.88 -13.15
CA SER A 22 -30.97 7.86 -13.04
C SER A 22 -30.69 6.65 -13.95
N ASP A 23 -31.32 5.51 -13.68
CA ASP A 23 -31.18 4.30 -14.50
C ASP A 23 -31.73 4.47 -15.93
N ASP A 24 -32.74 5.34 -16.09
CA ASP A 24 -33.39 5.61 -17.38
C ASP A 24 -32.50 6.44 -18.33
N GLU A 25 -31.54 7.18 -17.78
CA GLU A 25 -30.59 7.95 -18.56
C GLU A 25 -29.39 7.12 -19.05
N LEU A 26 -29.23 5.90 -18.51
CA LEU A 26 -28.17 4.97 -18.93
C LEU A 26 -28.61 4.14 -20.13
N ASN A 27 -27.63 3.71 -20.93
CA ASN A 27 -27.88 2.84 -22.06
C ASN A 27 -28.66 1.58 -21.61
N PRO A 28 -29.82 1.28 -22.22
CA PRO A 28 -30.66 0.15 -21.80
C PRO A 28 -30.01 -1.23 -22.02
N GLN A 29 -28.99 -1.32 -22.87
CA GLN A 29 -28.24 -2.55 -23.12
C GLN A 29 -27.24 -2.92 -22.01
N LEU A 30 -26.95 -1.99 -21.07
CA LEU A 30 -26.13 -2.29 -19.91
C LEU A 30 -26.86 -3.23 -18.96
N PHE A 31 -26.15 -4.26 -18.49
CA PHE A 31 -26.66 -5.12 -17.43
C PHE A 31 -26.81 -4.37 -16.09
N PRO A 32 -27.69 -4.83 -15.19
CA PRO A 32 -27.94 -4.14 -13.92
C PRO A 32 -26.68 -3.86 -13.11
N PHE A 33 -25.75 -4.80 -13.00
CA PHE A 33 -24.48 -4.59 -12.28
C PHE A 33 -23.59 -3.56 -12.96
N GLN A 34 -23.58 -3.50 -14.30
CA GLN A 34 -22.82 -2.50 -15.06
C GLN A 34 -23.38 -1.10 -14.85
N LYS A 35 -24.73 -0.96 -14.85
CA LYS A 35 -25.40 0.29 -14.48
C LYS A 35 -25.00 0.75 -13.09
N PHE A 36 -25.00 -0.17 -12.12
CA PHE A 36 -24.55 0.11 -10.75
C PHE A 36 -23.10 0.64 -10.71
N CYS A 37 -22.16 -0.02 -11.39
CA CYS A 37 -20.76 0.39 -11.44
C CYS A 37 -20.58 1.76 -12.10
N VAL A 38 -21.23 2.00 -13.24
CA VAL A 38 -21.17 3.28 -13.95
C VAL A 38 -21.75 4.41 -13.12
N LYS A 39 -22.93 4.23 -12.49
CA LYS A 39 -23.55 5.22 -11.60
C LYS A 39 -22.62 5.59 -10.44
N ARG A 40 -22.00 4.58 -9.83
CA ARG A 40 -21.07 4.81 -8.72
C ARG A 40 -19.83 5.57 -9.19
N ALA A 41 -19.28 5.21 -10.36
CA ALA A 41 -18.14 5.91 -10.94
C ALA A 41 -18.46 7.37 -11.33
N LEU A 42 -19.66 7.64 -11.85
CA LEU A 42 -20.14 8.99 -12.14
C LEU A 42 -20.33 9.82 -10.88
N ALA A 43 -20.95 9.24 -9.84
CA ALA A 43 -21.19 9.93 -8.57
C ALA A 43 -19.89 10.26 -7.84
N GLN A 44 -18.88 9.39 -7.90
CA GLN A 44 -17.56 9.66 -7.34
C GLN A 44 -16.73 10.65 -8.18
N GLY A 45 -16.93 10.66 -9.51
CA GLY A 45 -16.18 11.49 -10.46
C GLY A 45 -14.76 10.99 -10.74
N LYS A 46 -14.11 10.40 -9.74
CA LYS A 46 -12.76 9.79 -9.81
C LYS A 46 -12.84 8.38 -9.26
N TYR A 47 -12.76 7.38 -10.13
CA TYR A 47 -13.08 6.00 -9.75
C TYR A 47 -12.26 4.97 -10.51
N ALA A 48 -12.22 3.74 -9.99
CA ALA A 48 -11.59 2.61 -10.66
C ALA A 48 -12.54 1.43 -10.79
N LEU A 49 -12.57 0.83 -11.99
CA LEU A 49 -13.25 -0.42 -12.31
C LEU A 49 -12.22 -1.54 -12.43
N PHE A 50 -11.96 -2.21 -11.33
CA PHE A 50 -11.08 -3.38 -11.26
C PHE A 50 -11.93 -4.64 -11.46
N GLU A 51 -12.35 -4.83 -12.68
CA GLU A 51 -13.26 -5.91 -13.07
C GLU A 51 -12.52 -6.98 -13.86
N ASP A 52 -12.85 -8.24 -13.61
CA ASP A 52 -12.26 -9.34 -14.34
C ASP A 52 -12.62 -9.30 -15.85
N CYS A 53 -11.92 -10.10 -16.63
CA CYS A 53 -12.15 -10.19 -18.05
C CYS A 53 -13.55 -10.76 -18.34
N GLY A 54 -14.29 -10.12 -19.28
CA GLY A 54 -15.63 -10.56 -19.67
C GLY A 54 -16.79 -9.85 -18.95
N LEU A 55 -16.53 -8.96 -17.99
CA LEU A 55 -17.56 -8.16 -17.30
C LEU A 55 -18.03 -6.92 -18.09
N GLY A 56 -17.47 -6.69 -19.28
CA GLY A 56 -17.92 -5.61 -20.17
C GLY A 56 -17.38 -4.23 -19.82
N LYS A 57 -16.15 -4.13 -19.30
CA LYS A 57 -15.48 -2.86 -19.01
C LYS A 57 -15.52 -1.85 -20.16
N THR A 58 -15.31 -2.29 -21.40
CA THR A 58 -15.34 -1.41 -22.59
C THR A 58 -16.68 -0.69 -22.71
N PHE A 59 -17.79 -1.38 -22.50
CA PHE A 59 -19.09 -0.76 -22.53
C PHE A 59 -19.31 0.23 -21.40
N GLN A 60 -18.90 -0.12 -20.18
CA GLN A 60 -19.02 0.73 -19.00
C GLN A 60 -18.18 2.02 -19.13
N GLN A 61 -16.95 1.93 -19.65
CA GLN A 61 -16.10 3.10 -19.86
C GLN A 61 -16.62 4.01 -20.96
N LEU A 62 -17.24 3.46 -22.02
CA LEU A 62 -17.86 4.24 -23.07
C LEU A 62 -19.11 5.00 -22.57
N GLU A 63 -19.95 4.31 -21.79
CA GLU A 63 -21.12 4.96 -21.13
C GLU A 63 -20.67 6.06 -20.19
N TRP A 64 -19.69 5.78 -19.32
CA TRP A 64 -19.15 6.78 -18.42
C TRP A 64 -18.58 7.99 -19.17
N ALA A 65 -17.82 7.76 -20.23
CA ALA A 65 -17.23 8.82 -21.05
C ALA A 65 -18.30 9.68 -21.75
N ASP A 66 -19.36 9.06 -22.30
CA ASP A 66 -20.48 9.74 -22.92
C ASP A 66 -21.22 10.64 -21.91
N LYS A 67 -21.51 10.12 -20.71
CA LYS A 67 -22.21 10.89 -19.66
C LYS A 67 -21.35 12.06 -19.16
N VAL A 68 -20.05 11.86 -18.97
CA VAL A 68 -19.15 12.94 -18.57
C VAL A 68 -19.06 14.00 -19.67
N ALA A 69 -18.92 13.61 -20.94
CA ALA A 69 -18.85 14.55 -22.05
C ALA A 69 -20.16 15.39 -22.15
N LYS A 70 -21.33 14.75 -22.02
CA LYS A 70 -22.64 15.42 -22.03
C LYS A 70 -22.85 16.35 -20.84
N HIS A 71 -22.44 15.90 -19.64
CA HIS A 71 -22.57 16.69 -18.40
C HIS A 71 -21.69 17.95 -18.43
N THR A 72 -20.45 17.82 -18.95
CA THR A 72 -19.47 18.91 -18.92
C THR A 72 -19.50 19.79 -20.17
N GLY A 73 -20.11 19.32 -21.26
CA GLY A 73 -20.05 19.96 -22.58
C GLY A 73 -18.65 19.93 -23.22
N LYS A 74 -17.72 19.10 -22.71
CA LYS A 74 -16.32 19.01 -23.13
C LYS A 74 -15.95 17.59 -23.54
N PRO A 75 -14.86 17.40 -24.31
CA PRO A 75 -14.40 16.07 -24.70
C PRO A 75 -13.89 15.25 -23.53
N VAL A 76 -13.96 13.92 -23.70
CA VAL A 76 -13.35 12.90 -22.83
C VAL A 76 -12.37 12.08 -23.66
N ILE A 77 -11.20 11.78 -23.14
CA ILE A 77 -10.18 10.97 -23.80
C ILE A 77 -10.05 9.59 -23.13
N ILE A 78 -9.91 8.55 -23.97
CA ILE A 78 -9.61 7.19 -23.56
C ILE A 78 -8.21 6.84 -24.04
N PHE A 79 -7.32 6.48 -23.10
CA PHE A 79 -6.03 5.87 -23.42
C PHE A 79 -6.17 4.36 -23.37
N ALA A 80 -5.82 3.68 -24.44
CA ALA A 80 -5.91 2.22 -24.55
C ALA A 80 -4.63 1.64 -25.18
N PRO A 81 -4.32 0.35 -24.94
CA PRO A 81 -3.27 -0.34 -25.67
C PRO A 81 -3.56 -0.31 -27.19
N LEU A 82 -2.53 -0.15 -28.00
CA LEU A 82 -2.66 0.00 -29.45
C LEU A 82 -3.57 -1.07 -30.11
N GLY A 83 -3.45 -2.32 -29.66
CA GLY A 83 -4.27 -3.43 -30.19
C GLY A 83 -5.75 -3.36 -29.85
N VAL A 84 -6.16 -2.54 -28.88
CA VAL A 84 -7.55 -2.42 -28.39
C VAL A 84 -8.29 -1.24 -28.98
N VAL A 85 -7.58 -0.21 -29.45
CA VAL A 85 -8.16 1.04 -29.97
C VAL A 85 -9.23 0.77 -31.03
N GLY A 86 -8.91 -0.01 -32.06
CA GLY A 86 -9.85 -0.35 -33.13
C GLY A 86 -11.06 -1.16 -32.66
N GLN A 87 -10.86 -2.05 -31.71
CA GLN A 87 -11.95 -2.82 -31.10
C GLN A 87 -12.90 -1.91 -30.31
N THR A 88 -12.37 -1.00 -29.50
CA THR A 88 -13.18 -0.05 -28.72
C THR A 88 -14.02 0.86 -29.62
N ILE A 89 -13.47 1.31 -30.75
CA ILE A 89 -14.23 2.07 -31.75
C ILE A 89 -15.39 1.24 -32.33
N ASN A 90 -15.13 -0.05 -32.66
CA ASN A 90 -16.17 -0.93 -33.22
C ASN A 90 -17.25 -1.29 -32.17
N GLU A 91 -16.87 -1.52 -30.93
CA GLU A 91 -17.81 -1.74 -29.83
C GLU A 91 -18.62 -0.46 -29.59
N GLY A 92 -18.00 0.72 -29.66
CA GLY A 92 -18.70 2.00 -29.57
C GLY A 92 -19.84 2.08 -30.60
N LYS A 93 -19.55 1.83 -31.87
CA LYS A 93 -20.56 1.78 -32.94
C LYS A 93 -21.68 0.79 -32.66
N ARG A 94 -21.34 -0.41 -32.13
CA ARG A 94 -22.32 -1.43 -31.77
C ARG A 94 -23.30 -0.98 -30.68
N PHE A 95 -22.80 -0.23 -29.71
CA PHE A 95 -23.59 0.25 -28.57
C PHE A 95 -24.17 1.66 -28.75
N GLY A 96 -23.94 2.27 -29.93
CA GLY A 96 -24.50 3.57 -30.27
C GLY A 96 -23.68 4.76 -29.82
N TYR A 97 -22.39 4.59 -29.55
CA TYR A 97 -21.45 5.67 -29.23
C TYR A 97 -20.57 6.01 -30.43
N GLU A 98 -20.38 7.31 -30.66
CA GLU A 98 -19.39 7.80 -31.60
C GLU A 98 -18.05 7.97 -30.86
N VAL A 99 -17.05 7.18 -31.27
CA VAL A 99 -15.72 7.19 -30.69
C VAL A 99 -14.73 7.62 -31.75
N ASN A 100 -14.09 8.77 -31.56
CA ASN A 100 -13.19 9.40 -32.51
C ASN A 100 -11.74 9.07 -32.21
N LEU A 101 -10.99 8.58 -33.21
CA LEU A 101 -9.55 8.40 -33.08
C LEU A 101 -8.87 9.77 -33.07
N ILE A 102 -7.95 10.00 -32.15
CA ILE A 102 -7.09 11.18 -32.10
C ILE A 102 -5.63 10.76 -31.96
N GLU A 103 -4.75 11.28 -32.79
CA GLU A 103 -3.32 11.00 -32.72
C GLU A 103 -2.55 12.16 -32.08
N ASP A 104 -3.00 13.39 -32.34
CA ASP A 104 -2.45 14.61 -31.75
C ASP A 104 -3.53 15.71 -31.63
N THR A 105 -3.33 16.65 -30.72
CA THR A 105 -4.21 17.80 -30.48
C THR A 105 -3.74 19.05 -31.20
N GLU A 106 -2.57 19.08 -31.81
CA GLU A 106 -2.08 20.23 -32.61
C GLU A 106 -2.81 20.32 -33.95
N ASN A 107 -3.07 19.15 -34.57
CA ASN A 107 -3.76 19.07 -35.87
C ASN A 107 -5.27 18.79 -35.71
N THR A 108 -5.72 18.34 -34.56
CA THR A 108 -7.12 17.99 -34.31
C THR A 108 -7.62 18.62 -33.02
N GLU A 109 -8.34 19.74 -33.10
CA GLU A 109 -8.98 20.34 -31.93
C GLU A 109 -10.19 19.48 -31.48
N PRO A 110 -10.13 18.83 -30.32
CA PRO A 110 -11.21 17.96 -29.89
C PRO A 110 -12.43 18.79 -29.41
N ARG A 111 -13.61 18.46 -29.97
CA ARG A 111 -14.90 19.02 -29.53
C ARG A 111 -15.58 18.07 -28.55
N MET A 112 -16.75 18.45 -28.03
CA MET A 112 -17.57 17.59 -27.16
C MET A 112 -17.74 16.18 -27.79
N GLY A 113 -17.44 15.12 -27.03
CA GLY A 113 -17.55 13.73 -27.47
C GLY A 113 -16.49 12.83 -26.86
N ILE A 114 -16.44 11.60 -27.34
CA ILE A 114 -15.47 10.58 -26.89
C ILE A 114 -14.34 10.48 -27.89
N PHE A 115 -13.12 10.61 -27.40
CA PHE A 115 -11.88 10.44 -28.15
C PHE A 115 -11.09 9.27 -27.62
N ILE A 116 -10.39 8.56 -28.50
CA ILE A 116 -9.53 7.44 -28.12
C ILE A 116 -8.17 7.57 -28.79
N THR A 117 -7.11 7.25 -28.05
CA THR A 117 -5.74 7.17 -28.55
C THR A 117 -4.99 6.01 -27.87
N ASN A 118 -3.81 5.69 -28.34
CA ASN A 118 -2.94 4.74 -27.66
C ASN A 118 -1.94 5.46 -26.74
N TYR A 119 -1.34 4.72 -25.81
CA TYR A 119 -0.39 5.27 -24.85
C TYR A 119 0.88 5.85 -25.47
N ASP A 120 1.28 5.41 -26.69
CA ASP A 120 2.48 5.92 -27.35
C ASP A 120 2.29 7.35 -27.87
N ASN A 121 1.05 7.76 -28.15
CA ASN A 121 0.70 9.10 -28.62
C ASN A 121 0.54 10.13 -27.50
N MET A 122 0.69 9.72 -26.24
CA MET A 122 0.44 10.56 -25.05
C MET A 122 1.23 11.89 -25.07
N GLU A 123 2.42 11.92 -25.69
CA GLU A 123 3.24 13.14 -25.78
C GLU A 123 2.64 14.20 -26.72
N HIS A 124 1.74 13.82 -27.62
CA HIS A 124 1.10 14.69 -28.59
C HIS A 124 -0.31 15.14 -28.16
N ILE A 125 -0.75 14.76 -26.97
CA ILE A 125 -2.08 15.08 -26.45
C ILE A 125 -2.00 16.16 -25.37
N ASP A 126 -2.60 17.33 -25.65
CA ASP A 126 -2.77 18.37 -24.64
C ASP A 126 -3.98 18.06 -23.74
N SER A 127 -3.70 17.77 -22.49
CA SER A 127 -4.70 17.39 -21.49
C SER A 127 -5.72 18.50 -21.17
N SER A 128 -5.40 19.76 -21.46
CA SER A 128 -6.24 20.92 -21.10
C SER A 128 -7.57 20.96 -21.84
N TYR A 129 -7.68 20.29 -22.98
CA TYR A 129 -8.93 20.17 -23.73
C TYR A 129 -9.97 19.30 -23.03
N PHE A 130 -9.52 18.30 -22.26
CA PHE A 130 -10.37 17.21 -21.78
C PHE A 130 -10.87 17.43 -20.36
N SER A 131 -12.20 17.23 -20.17
CA SER A 131 -12.84 17.23 -18.84
C SER A 131 -12.79 15.86 -18.18
N GLY A 132 -12.56 14.80 -18.93
CA GLY A 132 -12.47 13.44 -18.42
C GLY A 132 -11.36 12.63 -19.09
N VAL A 133 -10.74 11.72 -18.34
CA VAL A 133 -9.74 10.77 -18.84
C VAL A 133 -10.05 9.37 -18.36
N VAL A 134 -9.99 8.41 -19.27
CA VAL A 134 -10.12 6.97 -19.01
C VAL A 134 -8.79 6.30 -19.33
N LEU A 135 -8.31 5.45 -18.41
CA LEU A 135 -7.20 4.56 -18.67
C LEU A 135 -7.73 3.13 -18.83
N ASP A 136 -7.82 2.66 -20.08
CA ASP A 136 -8.09 1.26 -20.38
C ASP A 136 -6.79 0.45 -20.22
N GLU A 137 -6.83 -0.66 -19.51
CA GLU A 137 -5.69 -1.40 -18.98
C GLU A 137 -4.77 -0.51 -18.10
N SER A 138 -5.36 0.10 -17.07
CA SER A 138 -4.67 1.00 -16.14
C SER A 138 -3.54 0.36 -15.34
N SER A 139 -3.30 -0.96 -15.49
CA SER A 139 -2.08 -1.64 -15.02
C SER A 139 -0.78 -1.03 -15.57
N ILE A 140 -0.85 -0.17 -16.60
CA ILE A 140 0.28 0.65 -17.07
C ILE A 140 0.88 1.52 -15.95
N LEU A 141 0.10 1.86 -14.93
CA LEU A 141 0.53 2.64 -13.76
C LEU A 141 1.40 1.84 -12.77
N LYS A 142 1.54 0.51 -12.91
CA LYS A 142 2.25 -0.37 -11.96
C LYS A 142 3.68 0.06 -11.64
N ASN A 143 4.40 0.59 -12.62
CA ASN A 143 5.77 1.06 -12.41
C ASN A 143 5.77 2.50 -11.88
N PHE A 144 5.98 2.67 -10.57
CA PHE A 144 5.94 3.99 -9.92
C PHE A 144 7.04 4.96 -10.40
N GLN A 145 8.17 4.46 -10.92
CA GLN A 145 9.25 5.26 -11.51
C GLN A 145 9.12 5.40 -13.04
N GLY A 146 8.08 4.80 -13.61
CA GLY A 146 7.87 4.81 -15.06
C GLY A 146 7.53 6.22 -15.58
N LYS A 147 8.20 6.65 -16.66
CA LYS A 147 7.94 7.95 -17.31
C LYS A 147 6.47 8.11 -17.70
N THR A 148 5.85 7.04 -18.20
CA THR A 148 4.42 7.03 -18.58
C THR A 148 3.52 7.33 -17.40
N LYS A 149 3.73 6.67 -16.24
CA LYS A 149 2.96 6.92 -15.03
C LYS A 149 3.11 8.37 -14.56
N GLN A 150 4.35 8.87 -14.49
CA GLN A 150 4.60 10.23 -14.01
C GLN A 150 3.91 11.25 -14.91
N LYS A 151 4.05 11.09 -16.24
CA LYS A 151 3.41 11.98 -17.20
C LYS A 151 1.88 11.98 -17.09
N LEU A 152 1.25 10.80 -16.99
CA LEU A 152 -0.20 10.69 -16.80
C LEU A 152 -0.67 11.40 -15.53
N VAL A 153 0.07 11.26 -14.42
CA VAL A 153 -0.27 11.93 -13.15
C VAL A 153 -0.15 13.45 -13.30
N ASP A 154 0.95 13.94 -13.90
CA ASP A 154 1.23 15.37 -14.03
C ASP A 154 0.28 16.05 -15.01
N ASP A 155 0.11 15.52 -16.23
CA ASP A 155 -0.70 16.10 -17.30
C ASP A 155 -2.19 16.15 -16.93
N TYR A 156 -2.70 15.09 -16.27
CA TYR A 156 -4.12 15.00 -15.90
C TYR A 156 -4.40 15.38 -14.42
N LYS A 157 -3.44 16.02 -13.74
CA LYS A 157 -3.60 16.41 -12.34
C LYS A 157 -4.87 17.21 -12.08
N ASN A 158 -5.21 18.14 -12.97
CA ASN A 158 -6.35 19.05 -12.83
C ASN A 158 -7.63 18.56 -13.51
N THR A 159 -7.61 17.40 -14.19
CA THR A 159 -8.79 16.83 -14.85
C THR A 159 -9.81 16.39 -13.81
N PRO A 160 -11.07 16.90 -13.88
CA PRO A 160 -12.05 16.67 -12.82
C PRO A 160 -12.59 15.23 -12.80
N TYR A 161 -12.72 14.58 -13.96
CA TYR A 161 -13.28 13.25 -14.08
C TYR A 161 -12.22 12.25 -14.53
N LYS A 162 -12.03 11.18 -13.76
CA LYS A 162 -11.00 10.16 -14.04
C LYS A 162 -11.52 8.76 -13.82
N LEU A 163 -11.25 7.87 -14.77
CA LEU A 163 -11.63 6.47 -14.66
C LEU A 163 -10.43 5.57 -14.97
N CYS A 164 -10.15 4.63 -14.07
CA CYS A 164 -9.20 3.55 -14.31
C CYS A 164 -9.93 2.23 -14.57
N CYS A 165 -9.55 1.48 -15.60
CA CYS A 165 -10.15 0.20 -15.94
C CYS A 165 -9.06 -0.86 -16.12
N THR A 166 -9.10 -1.96 -15.37
CA THR A 166 -8.20 -3.11 -15.56
C THR A 166 -8.71 -4.36 -14.84
N ALA A 167 -8.32 -5.53 -15.31
CA ALA A 167 -8.56 -6.79 -14.61
C ALA A 167 -7.46 -7.11 -13.57
N THR A 168 -6.29 -6.48 -13.69
CA THR A 168 -5.11 -6.75 -12.87
C THR A 168 -4.54 -5.45 -12.30
N PRO A 169 -5.23 -4.82 -11.31
CA PRO A 169 -4.82 -3.52 -10.79
C PRO A 169 -3.48 -3.55 -10.04
N SER A 170 -3.10 -4.73 -9.54
CA SER A 170 -1.95 -4.92 -8.64
C SER A 170 -1.32 -6.29 -8.89
N PRO A 171 -0.71 -6.51 -10.07
CA PRO A 171 -0.22 -7.83 -10.46
C PRO A 171 1.01 -8.32 -9.70
N ASN A 172 1.74 -7.44 -9.03
CA ASN A 172 2.94 -7.80 -8.28
C ASN A 172 2.75 -7.71 -6.77
N ASP A 173 2.20 -6.63 -6.26
CA ASP A 173 1.91 -6.42 -4.84
C ASP A 173 0.90 -5.28 -4.62
N ALA A 174 0.28 -5.22 -3.44
CA ALA A 174 -0.76 -4.25 -3.12
C ALA A 174 -0.30 -2.76 -3.17
N THR A 175 1.01 -2.48 -3.18
CA THR A 175 1.51 -1.09 -3.29
C THR A 175 1.26 -0.46 -4.65
N GLU A 176 0.99 -1.28 -5.68
CA GLU A 176 0.66 -0.77 -7.01
C GLU A 176 -0.69 -0.04 -7.03
N LEU A 177 -1.61 -0.36 -6.10
CA LEU A 177 -2.87 0.39 -5.90
C LEU A 177 -2.63 1.84 -5.50
N CYS A 178 -1.51 2.12 -4.82
CA CYS A 178 -1.14 3.49 -4.49
C CYS A 178 -0.92 4.37 -5.74
N ASN A 179 -0.48 3.77 -6.84
CA ASN A 179 -0.29 4.49 -8.11
C ASN A 179 -1.64 4.87 -8.76
N HIS A 180 -2.65 4.00 -8.63
CA HIS A 180 -4.01 4.31 -9.08
C HIS A 180 -4.64 5.43 -8.22
N ALA A 181 -4.50 5.35 -6.89
CA ALA A 181 -4.98 6.40 -5.99
C ALA A 181 -4.33 7.76 -6.30
N GLU A 182 -3.02 7.78 -6.61
CA GLU A 182 -2.29 8.99 -6.98
C GLU A 182 -2.77 9.56 -8.33
N PHE A 183 -2.93 8.73 -9.37
CA PHE A 183 -3.49 9.18 -10.65
C PHE A 183 -4.91 9.74 -10.48
N LEU A 184 -5.74 9.09 -9.69
CA LEU A 184 -7.11 9.53 -9.40
C LEU A 184 -7.17 10.78 -8.50
N ASN A 185 -6.05 11.28 -7.99
CA ASN A 185 -5.97 12.35 -7.00
C ASN A 185 -6.76 12.06 -5.71
N ILE A 186 -6.83 10.80 -5.30
CA ILE A 186 -7.44 10.39 -4.03
C ILE A 186 -6.45 10.59 -2.88
N MET A 187 -5.22 10.09 -3.08
CA MET A 187 -4.14 10.15 -2.11
C MET A 187 -2.81 9.97 -2.83
N THR A 188 -1.75 10.67 -2.42
CA THR A 188 -0.42 10.43 -2.99
C THR A 188 0.10 9.05 -2.61
N ARG A 189 0.98 8.49 -3.45
CA ARG A 189 1.63 7.22 -3.14
C ARG A 189 2.34 7.25 -1.77
N GLY A 190 3.03 8.35 -1.46
CA GLY A 190 3.75 8.52 -0.20
C GLY A 190 2.84 8.46 1.02
N GLU A 191 1.73 9.18 0.98
CA GLU A 191 0.70 9.17 2.03
C GLU A 191 0.11 7.77 2.23
N MET A 192 -0.27 7.09 1.15
CA MET A 192 -0.88 5.77 1.21
C MET A 192 0.08 4.71 1.76
N LEU A 193 1.36 4.77 1.36
CA LEU A 193 2.40 3.92 1.93
C LEU A 193 2.62 4.19 3.42
N ALA A 194 2.67 5.44 3.84
CA ALA A 194 2.84 5.81 5.24
C ALA A 194 1.68 5.30 6.10
N MET A 195 0.44 5.42 5.60
CA MET A 195 -0.75 5.02 6.35
C MET A 195 -0.91 3.51 6.48
N TYR A 196 -0.77 2.77 5.38
CA TYR A 196 -1.22 1.38 5.31
C TYR A 196 -0.09 0.35 5.19
N PHE A 197 1.12 0.77 4.86
CA PHE A 197 2.22 -0.16 4.60
C PHE A 197 3.38 0.04 5.55
N VAL A 198 4.12 -1.04 5.79
CA VAL A 198 5.38 -1.05 6.53
C VAL A 198 6.51 -1.49 5.61
N HIS A 199 7.67 -0.89 5.82
CA HIS A 199 8.89 -1.25 5.11
C HIS A 199 9.58 -2.42 5.82
N ASP A 200 9.74 -3.57 5.17
CA ASP A 200 10.48 -4.69 5.75
C ASP A 200 11.97 -4.34 5.85
N GLY A 201 12.48 -4.29 7.09
CA GLY A 201 13.82 -3.81 7.41
C GLY A 201 15.01 -4.66 6.91
N GLY A 202 14.77 -5.66 6.04
CA GLY A 202 15.79 -6.52 5.42
C GLY A 202 16.16 -6.12 3.99
N GLU A 203 15.20 -5.66 3.19
CA GLU A 203 15.42 -5.23 1.81
C GLU A 203 14.76 -3.87 1.59
N THR A 204 15.53 -2.90 1.10
CA THR A 204 15.13 -1.49 0.95
C THR A 204 14.04 -1.22 -0.10
N ALA A 205 13.53 -2.25 -0.76
CA ALA A 205 12.51 -2.14 -1.81
C ALA A 205 11.18 -2.84 -1.48
N SER A 206 11.10 -3.59 -0.37
CA SER A 206 9.94 -4.42 -0.05
C SER A 206 9.02 -3.72 0.95
N TRP A 207 7.77 -3.50 0.54
CA TRP A 207 6.69 -2.97 1.37
C TRP A 207 5.65 -4.07 1.58
N ARG A 208 5.12 -4.20 2.79
CA ARG A 208 3.99 -5.07 3.08
C ARG A 208 2.88 -4.31 3.77
N LEU A 209 1.65 -4.75 3.57
CA LEU A 209 0.48 -4.20 4.24
C LEU A 209 0.57 -4.47 5.75
N LYS A 210 0.31 -3.46 6.58
CA LYS A 210 0.25 -3.60 8.04
C LYS A 210 -0.92 -4.51 8.41
N GLY A 211 -0.71 -5.46 9.30
CA GLY A 211 -1.75 -6.44 9.66
C GLY A 211 -3.00 -5.80 10.25
N HIS A 212 -2.82 -4.84 11.15
CA HIS A 212 -3.92 -4.08 11.76
C HIS A 212 -4.60 -3.10 10.80
N ALA A 213 -3.92 -2.67 9.73
CA ALA A 213 -4.47 -1.74 8.74
C ALA A 213 -5.09 -2.44 7.52
N GLU A 214 -5.04 -3.78 7.43
CA GLU A 214 -5.50 -4.54 6.25
C GLU A 214 -7.00 -4.25 5.97
N GLN A 215 -7.84 -4.32 6.99
CA GLN A 215 -9.27 -4.02 6.82
C GLN A 215 -9.52 -2.56 6.45
N ALA A 216 -8.90 -1.61 7.16
CA ALA A 216 -9.04 -0.18 6.89
C ALA A 216 -8.54 0.20 5.49
N PHE A 217 -7.46 -0.43 5.02
CA PHE A 217 -6.94 -0.27 3.67
C PHE A 217 -7.98 -0.70 2.62
N TRP A 218 -8.57 -1.89 2.76
CA TRP A 218 -9.55 -2.37 1.80
C TRP A 218 -10.85 -1.58 1.86
N ASP A 219 -11.29 -1.15 3.04
CA ASP A 219 -12.43 -0.25 3.20
C ASP A 219 -12.17 1.11 2.53
N PHE A 220 -10.97 1.67 2.64
CA PHE A 220 -10.55 2.87 1.94
C PHE A 220 -10.53 2.68 0.41
N VAL A 221 -9.92 1.60 -0.08
CA VAL A 221 -9.87 1.30 -1.53
C VAL A 221 -11.28 1.14 -2.09
N SER A 222 -12.19 0.45 -1.38
CA SER A 222 -13.59 0.28 -1.80
C SER A 222 -14.39 1.58 -1.89
N GLY A 223 -13.90 2.67 -1.33
CA GLY A 223 -14.48 4.02 -1.45
C GLY A 223 -14.28 4.65 -2.83
N TRP A 224 -13.19 4.30 -3.54
CA TRP A 224 -12.84 4.87 -4.83
C TRP A 224 -12.61 3.83 -5.94
N ALA A 225 -12.81 2.55 -5.64
CA ALA A 225 -12.69 1.46 -6.60
C ALA A 225 -13.76 0.39 -6.36
N VAL A 226 -14.14 -0.31 -7.41
CA VAL A 226 -14.86 -1.58 -7.34
C VAL A 226 -13.93 -2.69 -7.83
N MET A 227 -13.97 -3.86 -7.19
CA MET A 227 -13.29 -5.06 -7.66
C MET A 227 -14.28 -6.20 -7.77
N LEU A 228 -14.45 -6.73 -8.99
CA LEU A 228 -15.43 -7.75 -9.31
C LEU A 228 -14.80 -8.90 -10.11
N ASN A 229 -15.07 -10.12 -9.69
CA ASN A 229 -14.80 -11.33 -10.47
C ASN A 229 -16.06 -11.77 -11.22
N LYS A 230 -17.23 -11.55 -10.61
CA LYS A 230 -18.54 -11.90 -11.14
C LYS A 230 -19.62 -10.96 -10.55
N PRO A 231 -20.78 -10.81 -11.21
CA PRO A 231 -21.85 -9.92 -10.74
C PRO A 231 -22.36 -10.25 -9.33
N GLN A 232 -22.33 -11.52 -8.93
CA GLN A 232 -22.76 -11.99 -7.62
C GLN A 232 -21.92 -11.40 -6.48
N ASP A 233 -20.68 -10.98 -6.73
CA ASP A 233 -19.80 -10.34 -5.72
C ASP A 233 -20.40 -9.07 -5.13
N ILE A 234 -21.35 -8.43 -5.84
CA ILE A 234 -22.09 -7.25 -5.38
C ILE A 234 -23.61 -7.46 -5.35
N GLY A 235 -24.05 -8.72 -5.31
CA GLY A 235 -25.45 -9.10 -5.09
C GLY A 235 -26.35 -9.12 -6.33
N PHE A 236 -25.78 -9.14 -7.54
CA PHE A 236 -26.55 -9.30 -8.78
C PHE A 236 -26.53 -10.74 -9.26
N GLU A 237 -27.66 -11.44 -9.13
CA GLU A 237 -27.82 -12.78 -9.69
C GLU A 237 -27.96 -12.70 -11.21
N MET A 238 -27.02 -13.33 -11.94
CA MET A 238 -27.03 -13.35 -13.40
C MET A 238 -26.52 -14.70 -13.92
N GLU A 239 -27.24 -15.25 -14.87
CA GLU A 239 -26.84 -16.48 -15.57
C GLU A 239 -25.62 -16.23 -16.50
N GLY A 240 -24.80 -17.27 -16.72
CA GLY A 240 -23.68 -17.27 -17.65
C GLY A 240 -22.35 -16.71 -17.07
N TYR A 241 -22.34 -16.23 -15.82
CA TYR A 241 -21.11 -15.79 -15.14
C TYR A 241 -20.51 -16.85 -14.21
N GLU A 242 -21.17 -17.99 -14.03
CA GLU A 242 -20.56 -19.15 -13.41
C GLU A 242 -19.73 -19.89 -14.48
N LEU A 243 -18.42 -19.73 -14.37
CA LEU A 243 -17.49 -20.34 -15.31
C LEU A 243 -17.31 -21.82 -14.99
N PRO A 244 -17.13 -22.68 -16.04
CA PRO A 244 -16.82 -24.06 -15.83
C PRO A 244 -15.47 -24.26 -15.12
N PRO A 245 -15.11 -25.47 -14.68
CA PRO A 245 -13.84 -25.71 -14.00
C PRO A 245 -12.62 -25.22 -14.80
N LEU A 246 -11.66 -24.60 -14.11
CA LEU A 246 -10.34 -24.27 -14.64
C LEU A 246 -9.33 -25.28 -14.11
N ASN A 247 -8.81 -26.13 -15.00
CA ASN A 247 -7.83 -27.15 -14.69
C ASN A 247 -6.42 -26.63 -15.05
N ILE A 248 -5.59 -26.41 -14.05
CA ILE A 248 -4.17 -26.11 -14.28
C ILE A 248 -3.39 -27.40 -14.17
N ILE A 249 -2.87 -27.89 -15.30
CA ILE A 249 -2.19 -29.15 -15.44
C ILE A 249 -0.70 -28.91 -15.57
N ASP A 250 0.03 -29.29 -14.55
CA ASP A 250 1.50 -29.22 -14.58
C ASP A 250 2.05 -30.38 -15.42
N VAL A 251 2.93 -30.05 -16.36
CA VAL A 251 3.59 -31.02 -17.26
C VAL A 251 5.10 -30.92 -17.03
N PRO A 252 5.62 -31.59 -15.98
CA PRO A 252 7.03 -31.54 -15.67
C PRO A 252 7.85 -32.34 -16.70
N ILE A 253 8.99 -31.78 -17.08
CA ILE A 253 9.97 -32.40 -17.97
C ILE A 253 11.30 -32.49 -17.25
N GLU A 254 11.91 -33.67 -17.26
CA GLU A 254 13.29 -33.83 -16.82
C GLU A 254 14.23 -33.35 -17.93
N THR A 255 15.08 -32.39 -17.57
CA THR A 255 16.08 -31.84 -18.50
C THR A 255 17.26 -32.79 -18.65
N LYS A 256 17.79 -32.92 -19.87
CA LYS A 256 19.02 -33.69 -20.11
C LYS A 256 20.15 -33.08 -19.29
N LYS A 257 20.99 -33.95 -18.70
CA LYS A 257 22.15 -33.51 -17.92
C LYS A 257 23.10 -32.72 -18.83
N ARG A 258 23.41 -31.49 -18.44
CA ARG A 258 24.35 -30.62 -19.16
C ARG A 258 25.78 -31.00 -18.82
N ASP A 259 26.64 -31.03 -19.82
CA ASP A 259 28.07 -31.35 -19.64
C ASP A 259 28.85 -30.10 -19.16
N ASN A 260 28.50 -29.60 -17.97
CA ASN A 260 29.09 -28.43 -17.35
C ASN A 260 30.01 -28.80 -16.13
N GLY A 261 30.30 -30.09 -15.95
CA GLY A 261 31.08 -30.58 -14.83
C GLY A 261 30.37 -30.58 -13.47
N MET A 262 29.11 -30.22 -13.40
CA MET A 262 28.31 -30.23 -12.18
C MET A 262 27.47 -31.51 -12.06
N LEU A 263 27.19 -31.94 -10.82
CA LEU A 263 26.41 -33.14 -10.54
C LEU A 263 24.90 -32.97 -10.93
N PHE A 264 24.39 -31.73 -10.83
CA PHE A 264 23.01 -31.32 -11.14
C PHE A 264 22.99 -30.08 -12.03
N ASN A 265 21.93 -29.89 -12.80
CA ASN A 265 21.70 -28.66 -13.55
C ASN A 265 21.42 -27.49 -12.59
N GLU A 266 21.94 -26.30 -12.90
CA GLU A 266 21.68 -25.09 -12.10
C GLU A 266 20.23 -24.66 -12.23
N VAL A 267 19.63 -24.32 -11.09
CA VAL A 267 18.26 -23.77 -11.05
C VAL A 267 18.28 -22.28 -11.43
N ALA A 268 17.37 -21.85 -12.29
CA ALA A 268 17.22 -20.46 -12.70
C ALA A 268 16.76 -19.57 -11.52
N VAL A 269 17.65 -18.69 -11.02
CA VAL A 269 17.38 -17.87 -9.82
C VAL A 269 16.91 -16.43 -10.18
N ASN A 270 17.15 -15.99 -11.41
CA ASN A 270 16.82 -14.63 -11.88
C ASN A 270 16.31 -14.63 -13.33
N ALA A 271 15.77 -13.48 -13.78
CA ALA A 271 15.20 -13.33 -15.13
C ALA A 271 16.20 -13.69 -16.25
N THR A 272 17.47 -13.34 -16.12
CA THR A 272 18.49 -13.64 -17.14
C THR A 272 18.78 -15.16 -17.21
N GLY A 273 18.90 -15.82 -16.06
CA GLY A 273 19.04 -17.27 -15.96
C GLY A 273 17.83 -18.00 -16.53
N PHE A 274 16.63 -17.46 -16.30
CA PHE A 274 15.38 -18.00 -16.83
C PHE A 274 15.29 -17.91 -18.37
N HIS A 275 15.65 -16.79 -18.97
CA HIS A 275 15.69 -16.67 -20.44
C HIS A 275 16.72 -17.60 -21.08
N LYS A 276 17.83 -17.86 -20.39
CA LYS A 276 18.80 -18.88 -20.82
C LYS A 276 18.19 -20.27 -20.74
N GLU A 277 17.53 -20.57 -19.63
CA GLU A 277 16.86 -21.85 -19.39
C GLU A 277 15.77 -22.16 -20.44
N ILE A 278 14.94 -21.18 -20.79
CA ILE A 278 13.96 -21.30 -21.86
C ILE A 278 14.61 -21.70 -23.19
N ARG A 279 15.77 -21.17 -23.53
CA ARG A 279 16.50 -21.53 -24.76
C ARG A 279 17.07 -22.92 -24.69
N ASP A 280 17.72 -23.21 -23.58
CA ASP A 280 18.47 -24.46 -23.41
C ASP A 280 17.56 -25.70 -23.30
N THR A 281 16.29 -25.52 -22.92
CA THR A 281 15.28 -26.58 -22.76
C THR A 281 14.16 -26.52 -23.81
N SER A 282 14.35 -25.73 -24.87
CA SER A 282 13.31 -25.49 -25.86
C SER A 282 12.88 -26.79 -26.59
N GLU A 283 13.85 -27.62 -26.97
CA GLU A 283 13.57 -28.86 -27.72
C GLU A 283 12.65 -29.80 -26.94
N GLU A 284 12.96 -30.08 -25.68
CA GLU A 284 12.19 -30.98 -24.84
C GLU A 284 10.78 -30.43 -24.57
N ARG A 285 10.67 -29.15 -24.28
CA ARG A 285 9.38 -28.51 -23.99
C ARG A 285 8.47 -28.47 -25.21
N LEU A 286 9.01 -28.14 -26.40
CA LEU A 286 8.23 -28.02 -27.61
C LEU A 286 7.80 -29.39 -28.12
N ASN A 287 8.63 -30.44 -28.01
CA ASN A 287 8.26 -31.83 -28.33
C ASN A 287 7.12 -32.27 -27.42
N LYS A 288 7.17 -32.00 -26.13
CA LYS A 288 6.08 -32.37 -25.19
C LYS A 288 4.79 -31.61 -25.49
N GLY A 289 4.87 -30.33 -25.82
CA GLY A 289 3.71 -29.55 -26.27
C GLY A 289 3.10 -30.12 -27.55
N ALA A 290 3.91 -30.47 -28.52
CA ALA A 290 3.45 -31.09 -29.78
C ALA A 290 2.83 -32.49 -29.56
N GLU A 291 3.39 -33.29 -28.65
CA GLU A 291 2.83 -34.59 -28.24
C GLU A 291 1.38 -34.44 -27.72
N ILE A 292 1.14 -33.48 -26.81
CA ILE A 292 -0.18 -33.19 -26.25
C ILE A 292 -1.17 -32.80 -27.36
N VAL A 293 -0.77 -31.88 -28.24
CA VAL A 293 -1.63 -31.39 -29.34
C VAL A 293 -1.96 -32.48 -30.38
N ASN A 294 -0.96 -33.25 -30.75
CA ASN A 294 -1.12 -34.30 -31.75
C ASN A 294 -1.89 -35.54 -31.20
N GLY A 295 -1.92 -35.69 -29.89
CA GLY A 295 -2.74 -36.70 -29.21
C GLY A 295 -4.23 -36.37 -29.10
N SER A 296 -4.66 -35.19 -29.60
CA SER A 296 -6.05 -34.73 -29.50
C SER A 296 -6.53 -34.11 -30.80
N THR A 297 -7.84 -34.19 -31.04
CA THR A 297 -8.52 -33.51 -32.16
C THR A 297 -9.10 -32.15 -31.77
N GLU A 298 -9.02 -31.79 -30.50
CA GLU A 298 -9.53 -30.55 -29.96
C GLU A 298 -8.69 -29.34 -30.41
N SER A 299 -9.26 -28.14 -30.27
CA SER A 299 -8.52 -26.89 -30.55
C SER A 299 -7.55 -26.51 -29.43
N PHE A 300 -6.39 -26.02 -29.83
CA PHE A 300 -5.33 -25.60 -28.90
C PHE A 300 -4.79 -24.20 -29.20
N LEU A 301 -4.55 -23.46 -28.15
CA LEU A 301 -3.81 -22.21 -28.17
C LEU A 301 -2.45 -22.40 -27.48
N ILE A 302 -1.37 -22.20 -28.24
CA ILE A 302 -0.01 -22.43 -27.75
C ILE A 302 0.70 -21.09 -27.57
N TRP A 303 1.11 -20.82 -26.34
CA TRP A 303 1.86 -19.64 -25.95
C TRP A 303 3.37 -19.90 -25.99
N ILE A 304 4.09 -19.07 -26.73
CA ILE A 304 5.55 -19.14 -26.89
C ILE A 304 6.21 -17.82 -26.43
N ALA A 305 7.51 -17.89 -26.08
CA ALA A 305 8.30 -16.73 -25.72
C ALA A 305 9.17 -16.22 -26.88
N GLN A 306 9.71 -17.12 -27.71
CA GLN A 306 10.68 -16.81 -28.77
C GLN A 306 10.12 -17.18 -30.17
N ASP A 307 10.56 -16.44 -31.21
CA ASP A 307 10.09 -16.70 -32.60
C ASP A 307 10.58 -18.04 -33.15
N ASP A 308 11.72 -18.54 -32.69
CA ASP A 308 12.25 -19.84 -33.14
C ASP A 308 11.43 -21.01 -32.60
N GLU A 309 10.82 -20.88 -31.42
CA GLU A 309 9.91 -21.89 -30.85
C GLU A 309 8.69 -22.13 -31.76
N GLY A 310 8.16 -21.04 -32.36
CA GLY A 310 7.03 -21.17 -33.31
C GLY A 310 7.39 -21.95 -34.59
N LYS A 311 8.60 -21.73 -35.11
CA LYS A 311 9.08 -22.50 -36.29
C LYS A 311 9.16 -24.00 -35.99
N VAL A 312 9.70 -24.38 -34.83
CA VAL A 312 9.82 -25.77 -34.39
C VAL A 312 8.43 -26.39 -34.23
N LEU A 313 7.53 -25.71 -33.49
CA LEU A 313 6.17 -26.22 -33.27
C LEU A 313 5.41 -26.40 -34.59
N ARG A 314 5.57 -25.51 -35.57
CA ARG A 314 4.96 -25.71 -36.92
C ARG A 314 5.49 -26.93 -37.66
N SER A 315 6.74 -27.29 -37.45
CA SER A 315 7.27 -28.54 -38.06
C SER A 315 6.74 -29.79 -37.38
N LEU A 316 6.39 -29.69 -36.08
CA LEU A 316 5.89 -30.82 -35.28
C LEU A 316 4.34 -30.94 -35.33
N ILE A 317 3.63 -29.82 -35.63
CA ILE A 317 2.17 -29.75 -35.69
C ILE A 317 1.79 -29.15 -37.06
N PRO A 318 1.57 -30.00 -38.10
CA PRO A 318 1.42 -29.54 -39.47
C PRO A 318 0.22 -28.63 -39.75
N ASP A 319 -0.85 -28.74 -38.95
CA ASP A 319 -2.07 -27.92 -39.06
C ASP A 319 -2.06 -26.67 -38.20
N ALA A 320 -0.94 -26.37 -37.55
CA ALA A 320 -0.83 -25.17 -36.72
C ALA A 320 -0.55 -23.91 -37.56
N ILE A 321 -1.23 -22.82 -37.20
CA ILE A 321 -0.99 -21.49 -37.74
C ILE A 321 -0.23 -20.65 -36.67
N GLU A 322 0.88 -20.05 -37.10
CA GLU A 322 1.67 -19.16 -36.27
C GLU A 322 1.38 -17.69 -36.62
N VAL A 323 1.20 -16.86 -35.59
CA VAL A 323 1.10 -15.40 -35.72
C VAL A 323 2.25 -14.74 -34.95
N LYS A 324 3.09 -13.99 -35.71
CA LYS A 324 4.34 -13.34 -35.22
C LYS A 324 4.22 -11.84 -35.07
N GLY A 325 5.14 -11.27 -34.31
CA GLY A 325 5.29 -9.81 -34.21
C GLY A 325 5.59 -9.13 -35.55
N SER A 326 6.38 -9.77 -36.42
CA SER A 326 6.78 -9.26 -37.74
C SER A 326 5.71 -9.37 -38.84
N ASP A 327 4.61 -10.09 -38.61
CA ASP A 327 3.54 -10.22 -39.60
C ASP A 327 2.80 -8.89 -39.80
N SER A 328 2.17 -8.71 -41.00
CA SER A 328 1.38 -7.52 -41.25
C SER A 328 0.18 -7.39 -40.28
N LYS A 329 -0.30 -6.17 -40.09
CA LYS A 329 -1.45 -5.92 -39.22
C LYS A 329 -2.70 -6.65 -39.68
N GLU A 330 -2.92 -6.72 -41.00
CA GLU A 330 -4.03 -7.42 -41.64
C GLU A 330 -3.95 -8.93 -41.38
N TYR A 331 -2.79 -9.54 -41.61
CA TYR A 331 -2.60 -10.97 -41.39
C TYR A 331 -2.84 -11.35 -39.92
N LYS A 332 -2.27 -10.57 -38.97
CA LYS A 332 -2.49 -10.79 -37.54
C LYS A 332 -3.97 -10.77 -37.21
N ARG A 333 -4.66 -9.71 -37.63
CA ARG A 333 -6.10 -9.54 -37.38
C ARG A 333 -6.90 -10.71 -37.94
N ASP A 334 -6.70 -11.06 -39.21
CA ASP A 334 -7.47 -12.12 -39.89
C ASP A 334 -7.25 -13.45 -39.24
N LYS A 335 -6.01 -13.84 -38.92
CA LYS A 335 -5.73 -15.14 -38.28
C LYS A 335 -6.22 -15.20 -36.84
N LEU A 336 -6.08 -14.14 -36.06
CA LEU A 336 -6.57 -14.11 -34.68
C LEU A 336 -8.11 -14.15 -34.63
N ILE A 337 -8.80 -13.46 -35.52
CA ILE A 337 -10.26 -13.52 -35.65
C ILE A 337 -10.68 -14.91 -36.16
N GLY A 338 -10.00 -15.45 -37.16
CA GLY A 338 -10.28 -16.78 -37.69
C GLY A 338 -10.18 -17.88 -36.65
N PHE A 339 -9.16 -17.83 -35.78
CA PHE A 339 -9.07 -18.76 -34.64
C PHE A 339 -10.22 -18.60 -33.65
N GLY A 340 -10.59 -17.36 -33.31
CA GLY A 340 -11.76 -17.09 -32.47
C GLY A 340 -13.06 -17.61 -33.04
N ASN A 341 -13.19 -17.62 -34.38
CA ASN A 341 -14.33 -18.21 -35.13
C ASN A 341 -14.26 -19.73 -35.29
N GLY A 342 -13.10 -20.36 -34.97
CA GLY A 342 -12.90 -21.80 -35.14
C GLY A 342 -12.54 -22.24 -36.56
N GLU A 343 -11.96 -21.37 -37.39
CA GLU A 343 -11.58 -21.65 -38.79
C GLU A 343 -10.41 -22.63 -38.88
N PHE A 344 -9.61 -22.76 -37.84
CA PHE A 344 -8.51 -23.73 -37.73
C PHE A 344 -8.28 -24.15 -36.27
N ARG A 345 -7.64 -25.31 -36.12
CA ARG A 345 -7.57 -26.03 -34.84
C ARG A 345 -6.49 -25.48 -33.88
N VAL A 346 -5.32 -25.12 -34.39
CA VAL A 346 -4.17 -24.78 -33.54
C VAL A 346 -3.61 -23.40 -33.88
N LEU A 347 -3.56 -22.54 -32.88
CA LEU A 347 -2.91 -21.24 -32.97
C LEU A 347 -1.63 -21.21 -32.11
N ILE A 348 -0.51 -20.80 -32.71
CA ILE A 348 0.76 -20.53 -32.02
C ILE A 348 0.99 -19.03 -32.03
N THR A 349 1.19 -18.41 -30.87
CA THR A 349 1.46 -16.98 -30.78
C THR A 349 2.12 -16.62 -29.46
N LYS A 350 2.61 -15.38 -29.37
CA LYS A 350 3.17 -14.80 -28.13
C LYS A 350 2.09 -14.10 -27.32
N LEU A 351 2.20 -14.14 -25.99
CA LEU A 351 1.30 -13.42 -25.08
C LEU A 351 1.16 -11.94 -25.47
N LYS A 352 2.27 -11.25 -25.76
CA LYS A 352 2.28 -9.84 -26.15
C LYS A 352 1.47 -9.52 -27.43
N ILE A 353 1.22 -10.49 -28.29
CA ILE A 353 0.48 -10.29 -29.55
C ILE A 353 -1.02 -10.46 -29.32
N ALA A 354 -1.41 -11.45 -28.52
CA ALA A 354 -2.81 -11.87 -28.41
C ALA A 354 -3.40 -11.70 -26.99
N GLN A 355 -2.65 -11.10 -26.05
CA GLN A 355 -3.15 -10.92 -24.67
C GLN A 355 -4.21 -9.81 -24.55
N PHE A 356 -4.31 -8.87 -25.48
CA PHE A 356 -5.24 -7.76 -25.41
C PHE A 356 -6.42 -7.91 -26.39
N GLY A 357 -7.63 -7.70 -25.88
CA GLY A 357 -8.83 -7.48 -26.69
C GLY A 357 -9.47 -8.66 -27.41
N LEU A 358 -8.81 -9.81 -27.52
CA LEU A 358 -9.30 -10.95 -28.29
C LEU A 358 -10.10 -11.95 -27.46
N ASN A 359 -10.99 -12.70 -28.13
CA ASN A 359 -11.86 -13.68 -27.50
C ASN A 359 -11.66 -15.05 -28.16
N PHE A 360 -11.23 -16.03 -27.38
CA PHE A 360 -10.97 -17.41 -27.83
C PHE A 360 -11.81 -18.44 -27.05
N GLN A 361 -13.06 -18.11 -26.70
CA GLN A 361 -13.93 -18.96 -25.89
C GLN A 361 -14.17 -20.35 -26.51
N ARG A 362 -14.10 -20.50 -27.83
CA ARG A 362 -14.24 -21.79 -28.49
C ARG A 362 -13.06 -22.73 -28.22
N CYS A 363 -11.91 -22.19 -27.87
CA CYS A 363 -10.75 -22.98 -27.51
C CYS A 363 -10.68 -23.10 -25.98
N HIS A 364 -10.81 -24.29 -25.46
CA HIS A 364 -10.75 -24.61 -24.04
C HIS A 364 -9.44 -25.27 -23.59
N ASN A 365 -8.49 -25.50 -24.52
CA ASN A 365 -7.17 -26.03 -24.19
C ASN A 365 -6.08 -25.00 -24.52
N GLN A 366 -5.28 -24.65 -23.53
CA GLN A 366 -4.13 -23.76 -23.71
C GLN A 366 -2.85 -24.47 -23.26
N ILE A 367 -1.76 -24.27 -23.99
CA ILE A 367 -0.43 -24.75 -23.63
C ILE A 367 0.49 -23.56 -23.47
N PHE A 368 1.07 -23.41 -22.29
CA PHE A 368 2.20 -22.52 -22.06
C PHE A 368 3.47 -23.33 -22.30
N ALA A 369 3.91 -23.38 -23.57
CA ALA A 369 5.15 -24.05 -23.95
C ALA A 369 6.37 -23.34 -23.38
N SER A 370 6.24 -22.03 -23.14
CA SER A 370 7.19 -21.21 -22.39
C SER A 370 6.42 -20.32 -21.43
N LEU A 371 6.72 -20.42 -20.14
CA LEU A 371 6.17 -19.52 -19.14
C LEU A 371 6.79 -18.11 -19.27
N ASP A 372 6.02 -17.08 -19.01
CA ASP A 372 6.54 -15.72 -18.81
C ASP A 372 6.74 -15.47 -17.29
N PHE A 373 7.70 -14.64 -16.94
CA PHE A 373 7.91 -14.17 -15.57
C PHE A 373 6.76 -13.27 -15.09
N SER A 374 5.93 -12.77 -16.01
CA SER A 374 4.80 -11.88 -15.74
C SER A 374 3.54 -12.69 -15.40
N PHE A 375 3.15 -12.63 -14.12
CA PHE A 375 1.85 -13.17 -13.69
C PHE A 375 0.69 -12.54 -14.47
N GLU A 376 0.72 -11.23 -14.70
CA GLU A 376 -0.29 -10.47 -15.42
C GLU A 376 -0.48 -11.01 -16.84
N SER A 377 0.63 -11.16 -17.60
CA SER A 377 0.56 -11.66 -18.99
C SER A 377 -0.03 -13.05 -19.05
N THR A 378 0.38 -13.95 -18.15
CA THR A 378 -0.13 -15.32 -18.07
C THR A 378 -1.61 -15.33 -17.67
N TYR A 379 -2.00 -14.54 -16.68
CA TYR A 379 -3.39 -14.38 -16.26
C TYR A 379 -4.27 -13.89 -17.42
N GLN A 380 -3.87 -12.84 -18.11
CA GLN A 380 -4.59 -12.31 -19.25
C GLN A 380 -4.66 -13.31 -20.40
N GLY A 381 -3.59 -14.09 -20.63
CA GLY A 381 -3.58 -15.19 -21.60
C GLY A 381 -4.62 -16.26 -21.29
N ILE A 382 -4.67 -16.75 -20.04
CA ILE A 382 -5.67 -17.71 -19.56
C ILE A 382 -7.08 -17.18 -19.79
N ARG A 383 -7.31 -15.89 -19.47
CA ARG A 383 -8.62 -15.24 -19.61
C ARG A 383 -9.06 -14.98 -21.05
N ARG A 384 -8.27 -15.35 -22.07
CA ARG A 384 -8.74 -15.37 -23.48
C ARG A 384 -9.75 -16.49 -23.73
N SER A 385 -9.57 -17.64 -23.08
CA SER A 385 -10.50 -18.77 -23.15
C SER A 385 -11.42 -18.84 -21.91
N TYR A 386 -10.89 -18.59 -20.72
CA TYR A 386 -11.60 -18.68 -19.45
C TYR A 386 -12.32 -17.37 -19.11
N ARG A 387 -13.46 -17.16 -19.73
CA ARG A 387 -14.26 -15.92 -19.61
C ARG A 387 -15.74 -16.18 -19.82
N PHE A 388 -16.57 -15.17 -19.57
CA PHE A 388 -18.02 -15.20 -19.78
C PHE A 388 -18.39 -15.87 -21.12
N GLY A 389 -19.34 -16.81 -21.07
CA GLY A 389 -19.78 -17.58 -22.23
C GLY A 389 -18.92 -18.80 -22.58
N GLN A 390 -17.94 -19.18 -21.73
CA GLN A 390 -17.26 -20.48 -21.83
C GLN A 390 -18.16 -21.59 -21.27
N GLU A 391 -18.39 -22.63 -22.06
CA GLU A 391 -19.27 -23.74 -21.70
C GLU A 391 -18.49 -24.99 -21.27
N ASN A 392 -17.21 -25.09 -21.65
CA ASN A 392 -16.37 -26.26 -21.41
C ASN A 392 -15.35 -26.00 -20.30
N ALA A 393 -14.98 -27.05 -19.56
CA ALA A 393 -13.85 -26.98 -18.64
C ALA A 393 -12.57 -26.54 -19.38
N VAL A 394 -11.89 -25.54 -18.89
CA VAL A 394 -10.68 -25.00 -19.53
C VAL A 394 -9.45 -25.68 -18.95
N ASN A 395 -8.64 -26.27 -19.81
CA ASN A 395 -7.40 -26.97 -19.47
C ASN A 395 -6.19 -26.11 -19.84
N ILE A 396 -5.38 -25.79 -18.85
CA ILE A 396 -4.14 -25.02 -18.99
C ILE A 396 -2.96 -25.93 -18.72
N TYR A 397 -2.22 -26.28 -19.75
CA TYR A 397 -1.02 -27.11 -19.64
C TYR A 397 0.20 -26.20 -19.43
N LEU A 398 0.81 -26.26 -18.25
CA LEU A 398 2.04 -25.56 -17.95
C LEU A 398 3.23 -26.49 -18.13
N ILE A 399 4.00 -26.29 -19.19
CA ILE A 399 5.20 -27.10 -19.44
C ILE A 399 6.35 -26.52 -18.64
N THR A 400 6.78 -27.24 -17.61
CA THR A 400 7.82 -26.83 -16.68
C THR A 400 8.99 -27.81 -16.71
N THR A 401 10.18 -27.32 -16.37
CA THR A 401 11.37 -28.18 -16.20
C THR A 401 11.74 -28.27 -14.73
N ASP A 402 12.48 -29.31 -14.35
CA ASP A 402 13.04 -29.48 -13.01
C ASP A 402 13.88 -28.28 -12.56
N THR A 403 14.49 -27.56 -13.50
CA THR A 403 15.28 -26.35 -13.25
C THR A 403 14.45 -25.05 -13.13
N MET A 404 13.14 -25.08 -13.41
CA MET A 404 12.22 -23.94 -13.36
C MET A 404 11.29 -23.96 -12.13
N GLN A 405 11.47 -24.81 -11.16
CA GLN A 405 10.59 -24.96 -9.99
C GLN A 405 10.44 -23.66 -9.19
N ASN A 406 11.49 -22.85 -9.07
CA ASN A 406 11.43 -21.55 -8.37
C ASN A 406 10.46 -20.57 -9.07
N VAL A 407 10.36 -20.60 -10.39
CA VAL A 407 9.47 -19.72 -11.16
C VAL A 407 8.01 -20.11 -10.93
N LYS A 408 7.74 -21.41 -10.88
CA LYS A 408 6.43 -21.94 -10.54
C LYS A 408 5.99 -21.50 -9.14
N GLY A 409 6.86 -21.65 -8.14
CA GLY A 409 6.57 -21.21 -6.77
C GLY A 409 6.28 -19.70 -6.66
N ILE A 410 6.99 -18.86 -7.42
CA ILE A 410 6.72 -17.42 -7.50
C ILE A 410 5.35 -17.14 -8.13
N PHE A 411 5.00 -17.87 -9.21
CA PHE A 411 3.70 -17.73 -9.88
C PHE A 411 2.55 -18.13 -8.97
N GLU A 412 2.64 -19.27 -8.31
CA GLU A 412 1.64 -19.78 -7.36
C GLU A 412 1.44 -18.80 -6.17
N LYS A 413 2.53 -18.27 -5.66
CA LYS A 413 2.49 -17.25 -4.59
C LYS A 413 1.75 -15.97 -5.04
N LYS A 414 2.10 -15.44 -6.22
CA LYS A 414 1.43 -14.24 -6.77
C LYS A 414 -0.06 -14.49 -7.04
N GLN A 415 -0.41 -15.70 -7.52
CA GLN A 415 -1.80 -16.09 -7.72
C GLN A 415 -2.58 -16.14 -6.41
N ALA A 416 -1.98 -16.68 -5.35
CA ALA A 416 -2.60 -16.73 -4.02
C ALA A 416 -2.78 -15.33 -3.43
N GLU A 417 -1.77 -14.46 -3.56
CA GLU A 417 -1.83 -13.06 -3.11
C GLU A 417 -2.91 -12.28 -3.87
N PHE A 418 -3.02 -12.48 -5.19
CA PHE A 418 -4.05 -11.84 -6.00
C PHE A 418 -5.46 -12.30 -5.62
N ARG A 419 -5.68 -13.60 -5.38
CA ARG A 419 -6.97 -14.13 -4.87
C ARG A 419 -7.32 -13.53 -3.51
N LYS A 420 -6.38 -13.49 -2.57
CA LYS A 420 -6.58 -12.89 -1.25
C LYS A 420 -6.98 -11.42 -1.37
N MET A 421 -6.34 -10.67 -2.26
CA MET A 421 -6.69 -9.29 -2.54
C MET A 421 -8.13 -9.16 -3.04
N GLN A 422 -8.54 -9.98 -4.00
CA GLN A 422 -9.91 -9.99 -4.54
C GLN A 422 -10.94 -10.28 -3.45
N GLU A 423 -10.72 -11.30 -2.63
CA GLU A 423 -11.59 -11.67 -1.51
C GLU A 423 -11.71 -10.54 -0.49
N SER A 424 -10.59 -9.93 -0.09
CA SER A 424 -10.56 -8.83 0.87
C SER A 424 -11.32 -7.61 0.35
N MET A 425 -11.16 -7.29 -0.94
CA MET A 425 -11.85 -6.17 -1.57
C MET A 425 -13.35 -6.42 -1.73
N THR A 426 -13.76 -7.64 -2.12
CA THR A 426 -15.17 -8.04 -2.18
C THR A 426 -15.84 -7.90 -0.82
N LEU A 427 -15.19 -8.37 0.26
CA LEU A 427 -15.69 -8.20 1.62
C LEU A 427 -15.81 -6.72 2.02
N ALA A 428 -14.85 -5.89 1.65
CA ALA A 428 -14.89 -4.45 1.91
C ALA A 428 -16.02 -3.76 1.14
N MET A 429 -16.24 -4.14 -0.12
CA MET A 429 -17.36 -3.66 -0.93
C MET A 429 -18.72 -4.02 -0.29
N CYS A 430 -18.89 -5.27 0.15
CA CYS A 430 -20.11 -5.70 0.84
C CYS A 430 -20.37 -4.88 2.11
N ARG A 431 -19.31 -4.59 2.91
CA ARG A 431 -19.45 -3.70 4.09
C ARG A 431 -19.87 -2.29 3.71
N ASN A 432 -19.28 -1.72 2.66
CA ASN A 432 -19.61 -0.35 2.21
C ASN A 432 -21.01 -0.23 1.60
N ILE A 433 -21.51 -1.26 0.93
CA ILE A 433 -22.86 -1.31 0.39
C ILE A 433 -23.87 -1.46 1.56
N ASN A 434 -23.51 -2.24 2.59
CA ASN A 434 -24.40 -2.57 3.73
C ASN A 434 -24.19 -1.67 4.96
N LYS A 435 -23.62 -0.49 4.85
CA LYS A 435 -23.41 0.46 5.99
C LYS A 435 -24.71 0.92 6.66
N GLY A 436 -25.57 -0.02 7.07
CA GLY A 436 -26.73 0.15 7.96
C GLY A 436 -26.78 -0.85 9.11
N LEU A 437 -25.87 -1.81 9.18
CA LEU A 437 -25.83 -2.85 10.22
C LEU A 437 -24.67 -2.61 11.20
N THR A 438 -25.02 -2.18 12.40
CA THR A 438 -24.13 -2.02 13.55
C THR A 438 -23.52 -3.36 13.95
N LEU A 439 -22.19 -3.49 13.86
CA LEU A 439 -21.47 -4.62 14.47
C LEU A 439 -21.43 -4.43 16.00
N ASN A 440 -21.80 -5.45 16.74
CA ASN A 440 -21.70 -5.50 18.20
C ASN A 440 -20.23 -5.31 18.61
N LYS A 441 -19.95 -4.21 19.34
CA LYS A 441 -18.68 -4.01 20.03
C LYS A 441 -18.61 -4.96 21.22
N VAL A 442 -17.56 -5.76 21.28
CA VAL A 442 -17.15 -6.42 22.54
C VAL A 442 -16.69 -5.30 23.48
N GLU A 443 -17.26 -5.20 24.67
CA GLU A 443 -16.80 -4.28 25.71
C GLU A 443 -15.37 -4.63 26.13
N VAL A 444 -14.46 -3.69 25.91
CA VAL A 444 -13.06 -3.76 26.34
C VAL A 444 -12.91 -2.89 27.56
N GLU A 445 -12.11 -3.36 28.53
CA GLU A 445 -11.74 -2.59 29.72
C GLU A 445 -11.11 -1.26 29.27
N SER A 446 -11.78 -0.14 29.55
CA SER A 446 -11.42 1.18 29.03
C SER A 446 -10.46 1.97 29.93
N GLU A 447 -10.22 1.48 31.16
CA GLU A 447 -9.31 2.06 32.14
C GLU A 447 -8.77 1.01 33.11
N TYR A 448 -7.58 1.25 33.64
CA TYR A 448 -7.00 0.53 34.76
C TYR A 448 -6.58 1.52 35.85
N LYS A 449 -7.05 1.30 37.08
CA LYS A 449 -6.80 2.17 38.22
C LYS A 449 -6.37 1.37 39.40
N SER A 450 -5.29 1.80 40.07
CA SER A 450 -4.77 1.27 41.31
C SER A 450 -4.41 2.40 42.28
N ASP A 451 -3.86 2.05 43.45
CA ASP A 451 -3.29 3.05 44.36
C ASP A 451 -2.03 3.74 43.80
N PHE A 452 -1.42 3.18 42.79
CA PHE A 452 -0.14 3.65 42.22
C PHE A 452 -0.27 4.30 40.86
N CYS A 453 -1.35 4.05 40.12
CA CYS A 453 -1.53 4.60 38.79
C CYS A 453 -2.99 4.69 38.33
N HIS A 454 -3.21 5.50 37.29
CA HIS A 454 -4.47 5.55 36.54
C HIS A 454 -4.17 5.69 35.06
N ILE A 455 -4.39 4.63 34.30
CA ILE A 455 -4.21 4.63 32.83
C ILE A 455 -5.54 4.40 32.13
N LYS A 456 -5.72 5.02 30.95
CA LYS A 456 -6.97 4.98 30.17
C LYS A 456 -6.72 4.60 28.72
N LEU A 457 -7.61 3.76 28.20
CA LEU A 457 -7.68 3.48 26.76
C LEU A 457 -8.43 4.60 26.04
N GLY A 458 -7.81 5.22 25.05
CA GLY A 458 -8.44 6.24 24.21
C GLY A 458 -7.47 7.29 23.66
N ASP A 459 -8.04 8.24 22.92
CA ASP A 459 -7.32 9.35 22.33
C ASP A 459 -6.78 10.30 23.39
N CYS A 460 -5.46 10.53 23.40
CA CYS A 460 -4.78 11.39 24.37
C CYS A 460 -5.29 12.84 24.33
N VAL A 461 -5.66 13.39 23.16
CA VAL A 461 -6.20 14.76 23.01
C VAL A 461 -7.57 14.91 23.70
N GLN A 462 -8.36 13.85 23.72
CA GLN A 462 -9.64 13.86 24.42
C GLN A 462 -9.47 13.50 25.91
N LYS A 463 -8.67 12.49 26.21
CA LYS A 463 -8.49 12.00 27.60
C LYS A 463 -7.79 13.00 28.51
N ILE A 464 -6.88 13.79 28.00
CA ILE A 464 -6.21 14.83 28.79
C ILE A 464 -7.17 15.93 29.26
N LYS A 465 -8.29 16.18 28.56
CA LYS A 465 -9.32 17.13 28.97
C LYS A 465 -10.02 16.72 30.28
N GLU A 466 -10.00 15.41 30.60
CA GLU A 466 -10.55 14.90 31.85
C GLU A 466 -9.60 15.12 33.06
N VAL A 467 -8.36 15.51 32.81
CA VAL A 467 -7.36 15.76 33.85
C VAL A 467 -7.56 17.16 34.42
N PRO A 468 -7.61 17.34 35.75
CA PRO A 468 -7.76 18.66 36.37
C PRO A 468 -6.60 19.61 36.01
N ASP A 469 -6.90 20.91 36.00
CA ASP A 469 -5.90 21.97 35.86
C ASP A 469 -4.86 21.88 36.99
N GLU A 470 -3.60 22.14 36.67
CA GLU A 470 -2.50 22.21 37.64
C GLU A 470 -2.46 21.01 38.60
N SER A 471 -2.55 19.78 38.06
CA SER A 471 -2.56 18.53 38.83
C SER A 471 -1.35 17.63 38.56
N ILE A 472 -0.56 17.92 37.53
CA ILE A 472 0.57 17.09 37.09
C ILE A 472 1.91 17.70 37.51
N GLY A 473 2.70 16.91 38.25
CA GLY A 473 4.01 17.30 38.74
C GLY A 473 5.13 17.19 37.70
N PHE A 474 5.06 16.21 36.80
CA PHE A 474 6.02 15.99 35.73
C PHE A 474 5.36 15.27 34.57
N SER A 475 5.85 15.52 33.35
CA SER A 475 5.44 14.73 32.18
C SER A 475 6.67 14.30 31.38
N ILE A 476 6.69 13.03 30.96
CA ILE A 476 7.74 12.50 30.07
C ILE A 476 7.11 11.56 29.05
N PHE A 477 7.53 11.71 27.78
CA PHE A 477 7.05 10.89 26.68
C PHE A 477 7.89 11.01 25.42
N SER A 478 7.67 10.06 24.49
CA SER A 478 8.15 10.12 23.12
C SER A 478 6.92 10.26 22.20
N PRO A 479 6.74 11.37 21.46
CA PRO A 479 5.62 11.53 20.55
C PRO A 479 5.77 10.59 19.35
N PRO A 480 4.69 10.23 18.66
CA PRO A 480 4.77 9.58 17.35
C PRO A 480 5.62 10.42 16.38
N PHE A 481 6.46 9.75 15.59
CA PHE A 481 7.35 10.44 14.63
C PHE A 481 6.62 10.76 13.31
N ALA A 482 5.42 11.35 13.39
CA ALA A 482 4.57 11.74 12.28
C ALA A 482 4.45 10.61 11.21
N GLU A 483 4.84 10.87 9.96
CA GLU A 483 4.75 9.93 8.83
C GLU A 483 5.64 8.66 8.95
N LEU A 484 6.49 8.57 9.97
CA LEU A 484 7.47 7.48 10.02
C LEU A 484 6.85 6.15 10.44
N TYR A 485 5.91 6.19 11.40
CA TYR A 485 5.23 5.00 11.92
C TYR A 485 3.76 5.31 12.22
N THR A 486 2.86 4.48 11.69
CA THR A 486 1.44 4.45 12.07
C THR A 486 1.24 3.32 13.05
N TYR A 487 0.70 3.60 14.23
CA TYR A 487 0.56 2.63 15.32
C TYR A 487 -0.81 1.94 15.34
N SER A 488 -1.83 2.58 14.78
CA SER A 488 -3.19 2.05 14.69
C SER A 488 -3.92 2.53 13.41
N ASP A 489 -5.05 1.92 13.10
CA ASP A 489 -5.95 2.30 12.01
C ASP A 489 -6.90 3.45 12.39
N LYS A 490 -6.83 3.92 13.64
CA LYS A 490 -7.72 4.97 14.14
C LYS A 490 -7.36 6.35 13.55
N LEU A 491 -8.37 7.16 13.33
CA LEU A 491 -8.21 8.53 12.81
C LEU A 491 -7.48 9.45 13.79
N GLU A 492 -7.64 9.15 15.07
CA GLU A 492 -7.03 9.85 16.21
C GLU A 492 -5.52 9.57 16.34
N ASP A 493 -4.99 8.53 15.67
CA ASP A 493 -3.57 8.23 15.68
C ASP A 493 -2.78 9.36 15.00
N MET A 494 -1.94 10.05 15.78
CA MET A 494 -1.06 11.10 15.29
C MET A 494 0.05 10.58 14.37
N GLY A 495 0.37 9.27 14.41
CA GLY A 495 1.22 8.61 13.43
C GLY A 495 0.50 8.36 12.09
N ASN A 496 -0.83 8.50 12.05
CA ASN A 496 -1.67 8.33 10.87
C ASN A 496 -2.02 9.69 10.23
N CYS A 497 -1.00 10.52 9.96
CA CYS A 497 -1.13 11.83 9.35
C CYS A 497 -0.58 11.83 7.92
N LYS A 498 -1.19 12.62 7.04
CA LYS A 498 -0.74 12.75 5.64
C LYS A 498 0.56 13.55 5.51
N ASP A 499 0.75 14.52 6.38
CA ASP A 499 1.91 15.39 6.41
C ASP A 499 2.18 15.93 7.84
N TYR A 500 3.31 16.62 8.00
CA TYR A 500 3.71 17.20 9.28
C TYR A 500 2.80 18.34 9.75
N LYS A 501 2.07 19.02 8.87
CA LYS A 501 1.12 20.06 9.24
C LYS A 501 -0.09 19.46 9.95
N GLU A 502 -0.55 18.32 9.45
CA GLU A 502 -1.65 17.57 10.05
C GLU A 502 -1.24 17.01 11.43
N PHE A 503 -0.01 16.47 11.53
CA PHE A 503 0.56 16.04 12.82
C PHE A 503 0.62 17.20 13.81
N LEU A 504 1.24 18.32 13.44
CA LEU A 504 1.42 19.48 14.31
C LEU A 504 0.09 20.07 14.75
N PHE A 505 -0.94 20.04 13.91
CA PHE A 505 -2.27 20.52 14.30
C PHE A 505 -2.82 19.77 15.52
N ALA A 506 -2.78 18.45 15.52
CA ALA A 506 -3.24 17.63 16.64
C ALA A 506 -2.29 17.74 17.85
N PHE A 507 -0.98 17.76 17.59
CA PHE A 507 0.05 17.87 18.63
C PHE A 507 -0.01 19.21 19.36
N ASP A 508 -0.22 20.32 18.66
CA ASP A 508 -0.34 21.66 19.26
C ASP A 508 -1.56 21.77 20.21
N ILE A 509 -2.65 21.05 19.89
CA ILE A 509 -3.81 20.98 20.80
C ILE A 509 -3.43 20.22 22.06
N LEU A 510 -2.75 19.08 21.94
CA LEU A 510 -2.26 18.31 23.08
C LEU A 510 -1.29 19.11 23.94
N VAL A 511 -0.35 19.85 23.34
CA VAL A 511 0.66 20.65 24.08
C VAL A 511 -0.01 21.78 24.87
N LYS A 512 -1.07 22.40 24.34
CA LYS A 512 -1.87 23.39 25.09
C LYS A 512 -2.56 22.78 26.29
N GLU A 513 -3.12 21.59 26.16
CA GLU A 513 -3.71 20.87 27.28
C GLU A 513 -2.64 20.44 28.32
N LEU A 514 -1.45 20.03 27.85
CA LEU A 514 -0.31 19.78 28.75
C LEU A 514 0.04 21.03 29.55
N TYR A 515 0.07 22.21 28.91
CA TYR A 515 0.30 23.48 29.63
C TYR A 515 -0.75 23.75 30.72
N ARG A 516 -2.03 23.42 30.44
CA ARG A 516 -3.12 23.60 31.40
C ARG A 516 -2.96 22.66 32.62
N VAL A 517 -2.67 21.37 32.39
CA VAL A 517 -2.65 20.36 33.46
C VAL A 517 -1.37 20.34 34.30
N MET A 518 -0.26 20.86 33.76
CA MET A 518 1.01 20.96 34.50
C MET A 518 0.93 21.97 35.62
N TRP A 519 1.53 21.66 36.77
CA TRP A 519 1.78 22.65 37.83
C TRP A 519 2.69 23.76 37.31
N SER A 520 2.47 25.01 37.77
CA SER A 520 3.36 26.12 37.53
C SER A 520 4.78 25.82 38.06
N GLY A 521 5.82 26.17 37.31
CA GLY A 521 7.21 25.91 37.67
C GLY A 521 7.68 24.45 37.45
N ARG A 522 6.88 23.57 36.85
CA ARG A 522 7.21 22.16 36.62
C ARG A 522 7.58 21.89 35.17
N ASN A 523 8.23 20.76 34.94
CA ASN A 523 8.87 20.40 33.69
C ASN A 523 8.10 19.33 32.89
N VAL A 524 8.23 19.43 31.57
CA VAL A 524 7.87 18.40 30.61
C VAL A 524 9.13 17.98 29.86
N ALA A 525 9.41 16.69 29.77
CA ALA A 525 10.51 16.11 29.02
C ALA A 525 10.00 15.38 27.79
N VAL A 526 10.47 15.74 26.60
CA VAL A 526 10.07 15.15 25.34
C VAL A 526 11.27 14.47 24.68
N HIS A 527 11.19 13.17 24.51
CA HIS A 527 12.19 12.41 23.78
C HIS A 527 11.88 12.45 22.28
N CYS A 528 12.83 12.89 21.46
CA CYS A 528 12.68 12.95 20.02
C CYS A 528 14.02 12.83 19.29
N MET A 529 14.00 12.76 17.97
CA MET A 529 15.18 12.83 17.10
C MET A 529 14.81 13.54 15.80
N ASP A 530 15.82 14.05 15.08
CA ASP A 530 15.62 14.55 13.73
C ASP A 530 15.46 13.39 12.75
N LEU A 531 14.61 13.56 11.73
CA LEU A 531 14.16 12.46 10.88
C LEU A 531 14.92 12.44 9.55
N PRO A 532 15.42 11.27 9.11
CA PRO A 532 16.13 11.17 7.84
C PRO A 532 15.15 11.33 6.65
N ILE A 533 15.51 12.21 5.72
CA ILE A 533 14.81 12.39 4.44
C ILE A 533 15.35 11.35 3.45
N GLN A 534 14.43 10.61 2.81
CA GLN A 534 14.75 9.58 1.84
C GLN A 534 14.61 10.11 0.41
N LYS A 535 15.63 9.89 -0.43
CA LYS A 535 15.63 10.33 -1.84
C LYS A 535 14.43 9.82 -2.64
N GLY A 536 13.93 8.63 -2.32
CA GLY A 536 12.78 8.03 -2.99
C GLY A 536 11.43 8.70 -2.70
N LYS A 537 11.34 9.43 -1.57
CA LYS A 537 10.12 10.16 -1.17
C LYS A 537 10.15 11.64 -1.58
N GLU A 538 11.27 12.31 -1.33
CA GLU A 538 11.37 13.77 -1.44
C GLU A 538 12.39 14.24 -2.49
N GLY A 539 13.01 13.32 -3.23
CA GLY A 539 13.95 13.65 -4.31
C GLY A 539 15.37 14.00 -3.85
N TYR A 540 15.61 14.21 -2.56
CA TYR A 540 16.92 14.53 -1.99
C TYR A 540 17.20 13.76 -0.69
N ILE A 541 18.45 13.79 -0.23
CA ILE A 541 18.89 13.20 1.05
C ILE A 541 19.17 14.35 2.02
N GLY A 542 18.65 14.28 3.24
CA GLY A 542 18.84 15.28 4.27
C GLY A 542 18.28 14.85 5.62
N LEU A 543 18.16 15.80 6.53
CA LEU A 543 17.46 15.65 7.81
C LEU A 543 16.31 16.65 7.88
N ARG A 544 15.21 16.20 8.45
CA ARG A 544 14.07 17.05 8.81
C ARG A 544 14.24 17.44 10.28
N ASP A 545 14.18 18.72 10.54
CA ASP A 545 14.27 19.31 11.89
C ASP A 545 12.97 19.04 12.66
N PHE A 546 12.78 17.78 13.11
CA PHE A 546 11.64 17.42 13.92
C PHE A 546 11.76 17.98 15.35
N SER A 547 12.98 18.01 15.89
CA SER A 547 13.25 18.59 17.20
C SER A 547 12.91 20.08 17.25
N GLY A 548 13.21 20.85 16.19
CA GLY A 548 12.80 22.25 16.07
C GLY A 548 11.29 22.45 15.96
N MET A 549 10.58 21.53 15.32
CA MET A 549 9.11 21.56 15.28
C MET A 549 8.50 21.36 16.67
N ILE A 550 8.98 20.39 17.45
CA ILE A 550 8.58 20.17 18.84
C ILE A 550 8.89 21.40 19.70
N LEU A 551 10.10 21.95 19.57
CA LEU A 551 10.48 23.20 20.28
C LEU A 551 9.45 24.30 20.02
N LYS A 552 9.10 24.52 18.76
CA LYS A 552 8.15 25.55 18.38
C LYS A 552 6.76 25.32 18.97
N SER A 553 6.23 24.09 18.91
CA SER A 553 4.92 23.76 19.49
C SER A 553 4.84 24.08 20.98
N PHE A 554 5.89 23.74 21.74
CA PHE A 554 5.92 24.02 23.19
C PHE A 554 6.08 25.51 23.49
N THR A 555 6.96 26.22 22.79
CA THR A 555 7.13 27.67 23.01
C THR A 555 5.91 28.49 22.59
N ASP A 556 5.24 28.09 21.50
CA ASP A 556 3.98 28.71 21.05
C ASP A 556 2.83 28.48 22.07
N ALA A 557 2.87 27.38 22.82
CA ALA A 557 1.91 27.10 23.90
C ALA A 557 2.22 27.81 25.22
N GLY A 558 3.38 28.50 25.33
CA GLY A 558 3.77 29.27 26.49
C GLY A 558 4.80 28.60 27.40
N PHE A 559 5.32 27.44 27.09
CA PHE A 559 6.41 26.83 27.82
C PHE A 559 7.74 27.55 27.57
N ILE A 560 8.57 27.58 28.59
CA ILE A 560 9.95 28.06 28.51
C ILE A 560 10.82 26.88 28.06
N TYR A 561 11.64 27.07 27.04
CA TYR A 561 12.67 26.10 26.67
C TYR A 561 13.75 26.06 27.75
N HIS A 562 13.80 24.97 28.52
CA HIS A 562 14.66 24.84 29.68
C HIS A 562 16.05 24.30 29.33
N SER A 563 16.10 23.11 28.68
CA SER A 563 17.37 22.49 28.36
C SER A 563 17.16 21.36 27.32
N ARG A 564 18.27 20.82 26.79
CA ARG A 564 18.30 19.68 25.92
C ARG A 564 19.46 18.77 26.27
N VAL A 565 19.20 17.50 26.48
CA VAL A 565 20.23 16.46 26.61
C VAL A 565 20.34 15.73 25.27
N THR A 566 21.57 15.49 24.83
CA THR A 566 21.86 14.65 23.66
C THR A 566 22.15 13.23 24.14
N ILE A 567 21.37 12.26 23.67
CA ILE A 567 21.59 10.84 23.95
C ILE A 567 22.40 10.25 22.80
N TRP A 568 23.60 9.79 23.12
CA TRP A 568 24.52 9.25 22.14
C TRP A 568 24.07 7.88 21.60
N LYS A 569 24.21 7.67 20.31
CA LYS A 569 23.98 6.38 19.65
C LYS A 569 25.22 5.90 18.91
N ASN A 570 25.50 4.62 18.98
CA ASN A 570 26.61 4.03 18.25
C ASN A 570 26.37 4.10 16.73
N PRO A 571 27.20 4.82 15.94
CA PRO A 571 26.96 5.00 14.50
C PRO A 571 27.08 3.69 13.70
N VAL A 572 27.84 2.70 14.19
CA VAL A 572 27.93 1.38 13.53
C VAL A 572 26.63 0.61 13.66
N THR A 573 26.03 0.62 14.86
CA THR A 573 24.72 -0.01 15.10
C THR A 573 23.62 0.68 14.30
N GLU A 574 23.64 2.02 14.25
CA GLU A 574 22.70 2.79 13.43
C GLU A 574 22.84 2.45 11.94
N MET A 575 24.09 2.39 11.44
CA MET A 575 24.38 2.01 10.06
C MET A 575 23.86 0.62 9.72
N GLN A 576 24.10 -0.37 10.59
CA GLN A 576 23.64 -1.74 10.38
C GLN A 576 22.11 -1.83 10.34
N ARG A 577 21.44 -1.08 11.21
CA ARG A 577 19.99 -1.07 11.34
C ARG A 577 19.32 -0.32 10.19
N THR A 578 19.84 0.85 9.80
CA THR A 578 19.22 1.73 8.81
C THR A 578 19.73 1.52 7.40
N LYS A 579 20.89 0.88 7.22
CA LYS A 579 21.63 0.76 5.95
C LYS A 579 21.83 2.11 5.25
N ALA A 580 21.88 3.20 6.02
CA ALA A 580 21.95 4.56 5.51
C ALA A 580 23.25 4.79 4.74
N LEU A 581 23.15 5.11 3.45
CA LEU A 581 24.29 5.30 2.55
C LEU A 581 25.30 6.32 3.08
N GLY A 582 24.82 7.42 3.69
CA GLY A 582 25.67 8.45 4.27
C GLY A 582 26.54 8.01 5.46
N LEU A 583 26.22 6.90 6.13
CA LEU A 583 27.01 6.32 7.22
C LEU A 583 28.01 5.25 6.76
N LEU A 584 28.00 4.86 5.48
CA LEU A 584 28.92 3.83 4.99
C LEU A 584 30.32 4.40 4.81
N HIS A 585 31.35 3.74 5.37
CA HIS A 585 32.75 4.15 5.20
C HIS A 585 33.18 4.27 3.72
N LYS A 586 32.63 3.42 2.83
CA LYS A 586 32.86 3.52 1.38
C LYS A 586 32.38 4.84 0.76
N GLN A 587 31.38 5.48 1.36
CA GLN A 587 30.83 6.76 0.88
C GLN A 587 31.80 7.91 1.11
N VAL A 588 32.55 7.91 2.23
CA VAL A 588 33.61 8.88 2.52
C VAL A 588 34.68 8.84 1.43
N LYS A 589 35.03 7.63 0.93
CA LYS A 589 36.00 7.45 -0.16
C LYS A 589 35.46 7.81 -1.54
N LYS A 590 34.17 7.69 -1.75
CA LYS A 590 33.53 7.96 -3.06
C LYS A 590 33.21 9.43 -3.23
N ASP A 591 32.55 10.01 -2.24
CA ASP A 591 32.15 11.42 -2.18
C ASP A 591 31.83 11.76 -0.71
N SER A 592 32.77 12.43 -0.05
CA SER A 592 32.67 12.77 1.36
C SER A 592 31.56 13.81 1.62
N ALA A 593 31.17 14.61 0.63
CA ALA A 593 30.07 15.58 0.75
C ALA A 593 28.72 14.89 1.01
N MET A 594 28.59 13.64 0.61
CA MET A 594 27.39 12.81 0.82
C MET A 594 27.43 12.04 2.15
N SER A 595 28.54 12.09 2.89
CA SER A 595 28.64 11.44 4.19
C SER A 595 27.96 12.30 5.27
N ARG A 596 27.36 11.64 6.27
CA ARG A 596 26.77 12.28 7.45
C ARG A 596 27.16 11.57 8.73
N VAL A 597 27.05 12.27 9.85
CA VAL A 597 27.15 11.69 11.19
C VAL A 597 25.90 10.87 11.55
N GLY A 598 26.00 10.04 12.57
CA GLY A 598 24.84 9.37 13.18
C GLY A 598 23.85 10.41 13.74
N ILE A 599 22.56 10.03 13.84
CA ILE A 599 21.52 10.88 14.40
C ILE A 599 21.36 10.53 15.88
N PRO A 600 21.67 11.46 16.81
CA PRO A 600 21.41 11.24 18.23
C PRO A 600 19.93 11.33 18.54
N ASP A 601 19.53 10.83 19.71
CA ASP A 601 18.26 11.22 20.30
C ASP A 601 18.44 12.48 21.16
N TYR A 602 17.35 13.20 21.33
CA TYR A 602 17.28 14.38 22.20
C TYR A 602 16.23 14.15 23.28
N LEU A 603 16.56 14.52 24.53
CA LEU A 603 15.57 14.74 25.57
C LEU A 603 15.44 16.24 25.73
N MET A 604 14.35 16.80 25.21
CA MET A 604 14.05 18.23 25.25
C MET A 604 13.21 18.53 26.48
N VAL A 605 13.64 19.49 27.29
CA VAL A 605 12.98 19.84 28.54
C VAL A 605 12.37 21.20 28.43
N PHE A 606 11.11 21.32 28.80
CA PHE A 606 10.30 22.52 28.79
C PHE A 606 9.75 22.77 30.17
N ARG A 607 9.68 24.03 30.60
CA ARG A 607 9.21 24.40 31.92
C ARG A 607 7.98 25.31 31.81
N LYS A 608 6.91 25.00 32.54
CA LYS A 608 5.79 25.94 32.70
C LYS A 608 6.24 27.15 33.54
N GLU A 609 5.86 28.35 33.12
CA GLU A 609 6.17 29.59 33.85
C GLU A 609 5.58 29.58 35.27
N GLY A 610 6.22 30.28 36.17
CA GLY A 610 5.80 30.38 37.57
C GLY A 610 6.64 29.58 38.54
N GLU A 611 6.20 29.54 39.80
CA GLU A 611 6.82 28.79 40.86
C GLU A 611 5.80 27.86 41.55
N HIS A 612 6.28 26.75 42.08
CA HIS A 612 5.46 25.82 42.84
C HIS A 612 5.89 25.80 44.32
N ASN A 613 4.92 25.75 45.21
CA ASN A 613 5.16 25.81 46.68
C ASN A 613 5.95 24.60 47.20
N HIS A 614 6.03 23.51 46.48
CA HIS A 614 6.81 22.32 46.81
C HIS A 614 7.99 22.22 45.83
N PRO A 615 9.20 22.70 46.19
CA PRO A 615 10.37 22.57 45.32
C PRO A 615 10.76 21.10 45.15
N ILE A 616 11.33 20.78 44.00
CA ILE A 616 11.88 19.44 43.74
C ILE A 616 13.18 19.32 44.53
N LYS A 617 13.28 18.29 45.37
CA LYS A 617 14.49 17.95 46.13
C LYS A 617 15.03 16.63 45.56
N CYS A 618 16.12 16.71 44.82
CA CYS A 618 16.82 15.57 44.27
C CYS A 618 18.03 15.26 45.17
N ASP A 619 17.93 14.17 45.94
CA ASP A 619 19.04 13.75 46.84
C ASP A 619 19.83 12.63 46.12
N ILE A 620 20.75 13.06 45.25
CA ILE A 620 21.69 12.19 44.55
C ILE A 620 23.12 12.53 44.93
N ASP A 621 24.00 11.51 44.95
CA ASP A 621 25.42 11.72 45.19
C ASP A 621 26.11 12.53 44.08
N VAL A 622 27.30 13.06 44.37
CA VAL A 622 28.05 13.93 43.44
C VAL A 622 28.43 13.21 42.14
N ASP A 623 28.76 11.95 42.21
CA ASP A 623 29.19 11.21 41.04
C ASP A 623 27.97 10.94 40.11
N THR A 624 26.83 10.62 40.66
CA THR A 624 25.55 10.50 39.96
C THR A 624 25.13 11.85 39.36
N TRP A 625 25.25 12.93 40.14
CA TRP A 625 24.97 14.28 39.66
C TRP A 625 25.83 14.66 38.45
N GLN A 626 27.14 14.39 38.47
CA GLN A 626 28.04 14.66 37.34
C GLN A 626 27.60 13.97 36.06
N LYS A 627 27.14 12.71 36.14
CA LYS A 627 26.61 11.96 35.01
C LYS A 627 25.32 12.59 34.49
N TYR A 628 24.39 12.90 35.38
CA TYR A 628 23.06 13.43 35.01
C TYR A 628 23.09 14.86 34.50
N ALA A 629 24.01 15.67 35.02
CA ALA A 629 24.22 17.05 34.58
C ALA A 629 24.98 17.19 33.25
N SER A 630 25.50 16.08 32.71
CA SER A 630 26.18 16.08 31.42
C SER A 630 25.20 16.45 30.30
N PRO A 631 25.56 17.36 29.36
CA PRO A 631 24.74 17.67 28.20
C PRO A 631 24.64 16.54 27.17
N VAL A 632 25.49 15.52 27.32
CA VAL A 632 25.51 14.31 26.48
C VAL A 632 25.52 13.09 27.38
N TRP A 633 24.49 12.27 27.29
CA TRP A 633 24.43 10.98 27.97
C TRP A 633 24.98 9.90 27.04
N MET A 634 26.14 9.35 27.38
CA MET A 634 26.84 8.35 26.57
C MET A 634 26.63 6.91 27.07
N ASP A 635 26.09 6.77 28.26
CA ASP A 635 25.97 5.51 29.03
C ASP A 635 24.53 4.98 29.11
N ILE A 636 23.62 5.46 28.28
CA ILE A 636 22.26 4.93 28.15
C ILE A 636 22.32 3.60 27.43
N ASP A 637 21.83 2.53 28.06
CA ASP A 637 21.67 1.25 27.45
C ASP A 637 20.40 1.23 26.56
N TYR A 638 20.60 1.27 25.24
CA TYR A 638 19.48 1.25 24.28
C TYR A 638 18.69 -0.08 24.27
N SER A 639 19.20 -1.14 24.91
CA SER A 639 18.52 -2.44 25.09
C SER A 639 17.69 -2.52 26.36
N ASN A 640 17.92 -1.61 27.34
CA ASN A 640 17.17 -1.56 28.59
C ASN A 640 15.78 -0.97 28.38
N THR A 641 14.87 -1.79 27.89
CA THR A 641 13.46 -1.45 27.60
C THR A 641 12.54 -2.55 28.10
N LEU A 642 11.27 -2.23 28.36
CA LEU A 642 10.29 -3.27 28.69
C LEU A 642 10.12 -4.27 27.54
N ASN A 643 9.72 -5.51 27.89
CA ASN A 643 9.49 -6.57 26.91
C ASN A 643 8.29 -6.21 26.01
N ARG A 644 8.54 -6.14 24.72
CA ARG A 644 7.59 -5.75 23.66
C ARG A 644 6.99 -6.93 22.90
N GLU A 645 7.43 -8.17 23.17
CA GLU A 645 7.02 -9.33 22.36
C GLU A 645 5.54 -9.66 22.54
N GLU A 646 5.01 -9.47 23.74
CA GLU A 646 3.58 -9.72 24.06
C GLU A 646 2.63 -8.67 23.45
N ALA A 647 3.15 -7.48 23.12
CA ALA A 647 2.36 -6.40 22.51
C ALA A 647 2.19 -6.56 20.99
N ARG A 648 2.89 -7.51 20.37
CA ARG A 648 2.90 -7.71 18.92
C ARG A 648 1.75 -8.61 18.48
N ASP A 649 0.86 -8.04 17.67
CA ASP A 649 0.03 -8.84 16.79
C ASP A 649 0.92 -9.51 15.73
N ARG A 650 0.55 -10.70 15.24
CA ARG A 650 1.37 -11.53 14.33
C ARG A 650 1.91 -10.82 13.08
N ASN A 651 1.33 -9.68 12.71
CA ASN A 651 1.68 -8.89 11.51
C ASN A 651 2.05 -7.44 11.82
N ASP A 652 2.29 -7.07 13.08
CA ASP A 652 2.67 -5.70 13.45
C ASP A 652 4.07 -5.31 13.00
N GLU A 653 4.34 -4.00 12.99
CA GLU A 653 5.67 -3.46 12.71
C GLU A 653 6.70 -4.04 13.67
N LYS A 654 7.85 -4.44 13.15
CA LYS A 654 8.97 -4.97 13.95
C LYS A 654 9.58 -3.94 14.91
N HIS A 655 9.17 -2.68 14.82
CA HIS A 655 9.78 -1.53 15.49
C HIS A 655 8.83 -0.82 16.47
N ILE A 656 8.35 -1.54 17.47
CA ILE A 656 7.96 -0.85 18.71
C ILE A 656 9.28 -0.47 19.38
N CYS A 657 9.56 0.82 19.50
CA CYS A 657 10.73 1.34 20.22
C CYS A 657 10.26 1.98 21.52
N PRO A 658 10.08 1.23 22.62
CA PRO A 658 9.82 1.82 23.92
C PRO A 658 10.99 2.73 24.30
N LEU A 659 10.70 3.81 25.05
CA LEU A 659 11.75 4.66 25.60
C LEU A 659 12.60 3.86 26.60
N GLN A 660 13.92 4.08 26.59
CA GLN A 660 14.85 3.38 27.49
C GLN A 660 14.56 3.73 28.95
N LEU A 661 14.50 2.70 29.79
CA LEU A 661 14.21 2.86 31.21
C LEU A 661 15.23 3.79 31.90
N ASP A 662 16.52 3.70 31.53
CA ASP A 662 17.57 4.58 32.08
C ASP A 662 17.27 6.08 31.80
N THR A 663 16.74 6.40 30.64
CA THR A 663 16.37 7.79 30.28
C THR A 663 15.18 8.26 31.11
N ILE A 664 14.19 7.41 31.29
CA ILE A 664 12.98 7.71 32.08
C ILE A 664 13.34 7.87 33.55
N GLU A 665 14.10 6.94 34.12
CA GLU A 665 14.57 6.93 35.50
C GLU A 665 15.30 8.24 35.84
N ARG A 666 16.28 8.65 35.04
CA ARG A 666 17.02 9.90 35.22
C ARG A 666 16.12 11.13 35.19
N ALA A 667 15.22 11.20 34.23
CA ALA A 667 14.31 12.32 34.07
C ALA A 667 13.33 12.42 35.27
N ILE A 668 12.73 11.31 35.70
CA ILE A 668 11.82 11.29 36.87
C ILE A 668 12.58 11.68 38.16
N THR A 669 13.79 11.17 38.35
CA THR A 669 14.63 11.46 39.52
C THR A 669 15.01 12.95 39.58
N LEU A 670 15.38 13.56 38.45
CA LEU A 670 15.78 14.96 38.40
C LEU A 670 14.62 15.93 38.55
N TRP A 671 13.44 15.63 38.04
CA TRP A 671 12.39 16.61 37.82
C TRP A 671 11.04 16.28 38.47
N SER A 672 11.00 15.34 39.42
CA SER A 672 9.82 15.10 40.24
C SER A 672 10.16 14.69 41.68
N ASN A 673 9.24 14.93 42.63
CA ASN A 673 9.31 14.39 43.98
C ASN A 673 8.57 13.05 44.09
N GLU A 674 8.87 12.26 45.13
CA GLU A 674 8.02 11.14 45.50
C GLU A 674 6.57 11.58 45.76
N GLY A 675 5.59 10.81 45.29
CA GLY A 675 4.18 11.16 45.38
C GLY A 675 3.67 12.12 44.28
N ASP A 676 4.55 12.76 43.50
CA ASP A 676 4.12 13.58 42.36
C ASP A 676 3.45 12.69 41.30
N THR A 677 2.48 13.26 40.57
CA THR A 677 1.89 12.59 39.40
C THR A 677 2.77 12.77 38.18
N VAL A 678 3.16 11.67 37.54
CA VAL A 678 3.90 11.64 36.28
C VAL A 678 2.95 11.23 35.15
N LEU A 679 2.79 12.09 34.14
CA LEU A 679 1.89 11.89 33.01
C LEU A 679 2.67 11.52 31.73
N THR A 680 2.20 10.51 31.02
CA THR A 680 2.57 10.25 29.62
C THR A 680 1.33 10.24 28.72
N PRO A 681 1.23 11.16 27.74
CA PRO A 681 0.13 11.15 26.77
C PRO A 681 0.18 9.97 25.79
N PHE A 682 1.35 9.35 25.62
CA PHE A 682 1.60 8.24 24.70
C PHE A 682 2.16 7.06 25.49
N LEU A 683 1.27 6.35 26.19
CA LEU A 683 1.63 5.30 27.16
C LEU A 683 2.39 4.12 26.53
N GLY A 684 2.07 3.75 25.29
CA GLY A 684 2.67 2.59 24.64
C GLY A 684 2.48 1.33 25.48
N ILE A 685 3.57 0.62 25.75
CA ILE A 685 3.59 -0.56 26.61
C ILE A 685 3.80 -0.23 28.11
N GLY A 686 3.74 1.06 28.47
CA GLY A 686 3.71 1.51 29.86
C GLY A 686 5.05 1.87 30.50
N SER A 687 6.12 2.08 29.74
CA SER A 687 7.49 2.27 30.27
C SER A 687 7.59 3.45 31.25
N GLU A 688 7.00 4.60 30.93
CA GLU A 688 7.04 5.80 31.76
C GLU A 688 6.25 5.63 33.06
N VAL A 689 5.07 4.98 33.00
CA VAL A 689 4.25 4.68 34.18
C VAL A 689 4.92 3.62 35.04
N TYR A 690 5.52 2.59 34.42
CA TYR A 690 6.27 1.55 35.14
C TYR A 690 7.40 2.15 35.98
N GLU A 691 8.26 3.01 35.40
CA GLU A 691 9.35 3.67 36.14
C GLU A 691 8.81 4.68 37.16
N ALA A 692 7.73 5.40 36.85
CA ALA A 692 7.11 6.30 37.83
C ALA A 692 6.66 5.54 39.09
N VAL A 693 5.97 4.43 38.91
CA VAL A 693 5.52 3.58 40.04
C VAL A 693 6.72 3.01 40.78
N LYS A 694 7.72 2.48 40.10
CA LYS A 694 8.96 1.94 40.67
C LYS A 694 9.64 2.97 41.58
N LEU A 695 9.72 4.20 41.16
CA LEU A 695 10.36 5.31 41.86
C LEU A 695 9.45 6.03 42.88
N GLY A 696 8.25 5.51 43.18
CA GLY A 696 7.36 6.07 44.21
C GLY A 696 6.53 7.28 43.74
N ARG A 697 6.31 7.46 42.48
CA ARG A 697 5.42 8.46 41.89
C ARG A 697 4.09 7.82 41.52
N PHE A 698 3.05 8.63 41.39
CA PHE A 698 1.77 8.19 40.83
C PHE A 698 1.81 8.27 39.30
N GLY A 699 1.59 7.13 38.62
CA GLY A 699 1.64 7.07 37.17
C GLY A 699 0.30 7.41 36.52
N MET A 700 0.28 8.24 35.46
CA MET A 700 -0.89 8.49 34.63
C MET A 700 -0.54 8.38 33.15
N GLY A 701 -1.43 7.76 32.34
CA GLY A 701 -1.14 7.62 30.90
C GLY A 701 -2.35 7.30 30.04
N PHE A 702 -2.21 7.58 28.73
CA PHE A 702 -3.24 7.32 27.73
C PHE A 702 -2.67 6.45 26.61
N GLU A 703 -3.44 5.47 26.14
CA GLU A 703 -3.07 4.60 25.03
C GLU A 703 -4.24 4.44 24.08
N LEU A 704 -3.98 4.61 22.79
CA LEU A 704 -5.00 4.50 21.75
C LEU A 704 -5.21 3.05 21.30
N LYS A 705 -4.14 2.23 21.32
CA LYS A 705 -4.13 0.86 20.79
C LYS A 705 -4.38 -0.16 21.91
N GLU A 706 -5.42 -0.97 21.75
CA GLU A 706 -5.86 -1.92 22.77
C GLU A 706 -4.80 -2.97 23.16
N SER A 707 -4.05 -3.51 22.19
CA SER A 707 -3.00 -4.49 22.48
C SER A 707 -1.86 -3.91 23.31
N TYR A 708 -1.50 -2.63 23.06
CA TYR A 708 -0.49 -1.92 23.86
C TYR A 708 -1.01 -1.62 25.24
N PHE A 709 -2.26 -1.20 25.37
CA PHE A 709 -2.90 -0.95 26.66
C PHE A 709 -2.93 -2.20 27.55
N LYS A 710 -3.29 -3.37 27.00
CA LYS A 710 -3.24 -4.65 27.73
C LYS A 710 -1.82 -5.02 28.17
N CYS A 711 -0.83 -4.82 27.30
CA CYS A 711 0.57 -5.05 27.66
C CYS A 711 1.03 -4.07 28.75
N ALA A 712 0.63 -2.80 28.70
CA ALA A 712 0.94 -1.81 29.72
C ALA A 712 0.36 -2.22 31.09
N ILE A 713 -0.88 -2.71 31.15
CA ILE A 713 -1.48 -3.23 32.39
C ILE A 713 -0.62 -4.36 32.98
N ASN A 714 -0.18 -5.32 32.16
CA ASN A 714 0.63 -6.44 32.62
C ASN A 714 1.98 -5.97 33.17
N ASN A 715 2.65 -5.06 32.46
CA ASN A 715 3.93 -4.48 32.92
C ASN A 715 3.77 -3.70 34.23
N ILE A 716 2.72 -2.90 34.35
CA ILE A 716 2.46 -2.11 35.57
C ILE A 716 2.14 -3.03 36.74
N ARG A 717 1.31 -4.05 36.57
CA ARG A 717 0.99 -5.04 37.62
C ARG A 717 2.24 -5.75 38.15
N SER A 718 3.24 -5.99 37.31
CA SER A 718 4.50 -6.60 37.73
C SER A 718 5.25 -5.72 38.76
N VAL A 719 5.41 -4.42 38.46
CA VAL A 719 6.10 -3.49 39.40
C VAL A 719 5.29 -3.20 40.66
N GLU A 720 3.96 -3.15 40.56
CA GLU A 720 3.08 -3.02 41.74
C GLU A 720 3.22 -4.19 42.68
N SER A 721 3.33 -5.42 42.15
CA SER A 721 3.54 -6.64 42.94
C SER A 721 4.90 -6.63 43.65
N GLU A 722 5.96 -6.22 42.97
CA GLU A 722 7.30 -6.05 43.55
C GLU A 722 7.30 -5.04 44.71
N LYS A 723 6.59 -3.92 44.51
CA LYS A 723 6.50 -2.86 45.52
C LYS A 723 5.69 -3.26 46.73
N SER A 724 4.61 -3.98 46.52
CA SER A 724 3.77 -4.53 47.63
C SER A 724 4.52 -5.56 48.46
N GLN A 725 5.40 -6.36 47.84
CA GLN A 725 6.26 -7.31 48.57
C GLN A 725 7.35 -6.60 49.38
N ALA A 726 7.98 -5.51 48.80
CA ALA A 726 9.01 -4.74 49.50
C ALA A 726 8.48 -3.96 50.74
N THR A 727 7.17 -3.67 50.78
CA THR A 727 6.54 -2.98 51.92
C THR A 727 6.15 -3.95 53.06
N LEU A 728 6.22 -5.27 52.84
CA LEU A 728 5.92 -6.31 53.81
C LEU A 728 7.15 -6.78 54.60
N PHE A 729 8.35 -6.34 54.26
CA PHE A 729 9.61 -6.58 54.93
C PHE A 729 10.22 -5.24 55.40
#